data_8a019edee17631471465bb751c096ea4
#
_entry.id   8a019edee17631471465bb751c096ea4
#
_cell.length_a   1.000
_cell.length_b   1.000
_cell.length_c   1.000
_cell.angle_alpha   90.00
_cell.angle_beta   90.00
_cell.angle_gamma   90.00
#
_symmetry.space_group_name_H-M   'P 1'
#
loop_
_entity.id
_entity.type
_entity.pdbx_description
1 polymer ?
#
loop_
_entity_poly.entity_id
_entity_poly.type
_entity_poly.pdbx_seq_one_letter_code
_entity_poly.pdbx_strand_id
1 'polypeptide(L)'
;MNERYNFKEIEAKWQARWAAENLYKTPDFSDRPKYYCLEMFPYPSGKLHMGHVRNYSIGDVVARFKTMQGYHVLHPMGWDAFGLPAENAAIKHGNVHPADWTMDNIRTMRAQLKQLGISYDWDREVATCHPGYYKWTQWLFLQLYHKGLAYKKKAAVNWCPSCATVLANEQVKEGACERCKTPVEKRELEQWFFKITAYAERLLKDLELLKGWPEKVKIMQENWIGRSEGAEIRFKVAGMDEEIVVFTTRPDTVFGVTYMVLAPEHPLVEKLVEGKPQAEAVRDFVRRVRNLNEIARTATDVEKEGLFTGAYCINPLNGERVPILVANYVLLEYGTGAVMGVPAHDQRDFEFARKYNLPIRVVIQPPGEELDPQTMTEAYAGDGVMVNSGQFNGLPKDEGIRAVIAYLEEKGLGRGQVNYRLRDWLISRQRYWGAPIPIIYCDKCGIVPVPEEDLPVLLPRDVEFKPTGQSPLADCPEFVNTTCPRCGGPARRETDTMDTFMCSSWYYYRYTSPREDKHPWDRARVDYWLPVDQYIGGVEHAILHLLYSRFFTKVLYDLGLVGIQEPFTNLLTQGMVLKDGAKMSKSRGNVVSPEEIVAKYGADTARLFILFAAPPERDLEWSDQGVEGCYRFLNRVWRLVASVAGGLLEAPPKPAGKLVGVNRQMHRLTHLTIKKVTEDIGNRFNFNTAVSAIMELVNALYQYKEVPETDRDPAVLREGIEHLLILLAPFAPHITEELWEATGHRESIHKQPWPAYDPEAIVEDEITIVVQINGRVRERVLVPAGITPAQMQEVVLAQPRVQKLVEGKQIVKVIPVPGKLVNIVVK
;
A
#
# COMPACT_ATOMS: atom_id res chain seq x y z
N MET A 1 -16.03 30.77 -31.73
CA MET A 1 -15.47 30.24 -30.47
C MET A 1 -15.21 31.39 -29.51
N ASN A 2 -15.50 31.24 -28.22
CA ASN A 2 -15.32 32.30 -27.23
C ASN A 2 -13.81 32.58 -27.05
N GLU A 3 -13.40 33.86 -27.03
CA GLU A 3 -11.98 34.24 -26.88
C GLU A 3 -11.42 33.89 -25.50
N ARG A 4 -12.29 33.71 -24.51
CA ARG A 4 -11.92 33.39 -23.13
C ARG A 4 -12.27 31.94 -22.74
N TYR A 5 -11.36 31.29 -22.09
CA TYR A 5 -11.59 29.97 -21.46
C TYR A 5 -12.53 30.11 -20.26
N ASN A 6 -13.82 29.77 -20.48
CA ASN A 6 -14.83 29.74 -19.41
C ASN A 6 -14.98 28.29 -18.86
N PHE A 7 -14.12 27.91 -17.95
CA PHE A 7 -14.13 26.57 -17.42
C PHE A 7 -15.45 26.17 -16.75
N LYS A 8 -16.16 27.12 -16.12
CA LYS A 8 -17.44 26.82 -15.43
C LYS A 8 -18.51 26.31 -16.39
N GLU A 9 -18.68 26.98 -17.51
CA GLU A 9 -19.64 26.56 -18.53
C GLU A 9 -19.19 25.28 -19.24
N ILE A 10 -17.92 25.17 -19.56
CA ILE A 10 -17.34 24.04 -20.30
C ILE A 10 -17.43 22.76 -19.47
N GLU A 11 -17.02 22.80 -18.21
CA GLU A 11 -17.05 21.64 -17.33
C GLU A 11 -18.49 21.18 -17.06
N ALA A 12 -19.41 22.10 -16.78
CA ALA A 12 -20.82 21.77 -16.59
C ALA A 12 -21.46 21.15 -17.85
N LYS A 13 -21.17 21.73 -19.04
CA LYS A 13 -21.64 21.20 -20.33
C LYS A 13 -21.23 19.76 -20.54
N TRP A 14 -19.93 19.49 -20.38
CA TRP A 14 -19.38 18.16 -20.70
C TRP A 14 -19.75 17.10 -19.68
N GLN A 15 -19.77 17.42 -18.39
CA GLN A 15 -20.24 16.51 -17.35
C GLN A 15 -21.69 16.07 -17.61
N ALA A 16 -22.57 17.02 -17.95
CA ALA A 16 -23.95 16.71 -18.29
C ALA A 16 -24.06 15.85 -19.56
N ARG A 17 -23.29 16.16 -20.59
CA ARG A 17 -23.33 15.42 -21.87
C ARG A 17 -22.77 13.99 -21.70
N TRP A 18 -21.64 13.81 -21.02
CA TRP A 18 -21.08 12.49 -20.74
C TRP A 18 -22.04 11.60 -19.93
N ALA A 19 -22.74 12.21 -18.96
CA ALA A 19 -23.75 11.49 -18.18
C ALA A 19 -24.95 11.08 -19.05
N ALA A 20 -25.45 11.97 -19.91
CA ALA A 20 -26.56 11.69 -20.80
C ALA A 20 -26.24 10.63 -21.85
N GLU A 21 -25.02 10.62 -22.36
CA GLU A 21 -24.52 9.64 -23.34
C GLU A 21 -24.05 8.33 -22.71
N ASN A 22 -24.02 8.22 -21.37
CA ASN A 22 -23.45 7.08 -20.64
C ASN A 22 -22.03 6.73 -21.10
N LEU A 23 -21.19 7.75 -21.30
CA LEU A 23 -19.85 7.59 -21.89
C LEU A 23 -18.98 6.56 -21.15
N TYR A 24 -19.11 6.47 -19.83
CA TYR A 24 -18.28 5.64 -18.98
C TYR A 24 -18.94 4.32 -18.57
N LYS A 25 -20.13 4.02 -19.10
CA LYS A 25 -20.79 2.75 -18.85
C LYS A 25 -20.00 1.60 -19.47
N THR A 26 -19.66 0.62 -18.64
CA THR A 26 -18.86 -0.53 -19.04
C THR A 26 -19.73 -1.76 -19.17
N PRO A 27 -19.86 -2.37 -20.37
CA PRO A 27 -20.46 -3.68 -20.54
C PRO A 27 -19.75 -4.75 -19.71
N ASP A 28 -20.47 -5.82 -19.35
CA ASP A 28 -19.90 -6.88 -18.51
C ASP A 28 -18.79 -7.67 -19.22
N PHE A 29 -18.90 -7.83 -20.55
CA PHE A 29 -17.96 -8.58 -21.39
C PHE A 29 -17.63 -7.84 -22.67
N SER A 30 -16.46 -8.12 -23.25
CA SER A 30 -16.05 -7.60 -24.56
C SER A 30 -15.00 -8.54 -25.18
N ASP A 31 -14.85 -8.49 -26.50
CA ASP A 31 -13.76 -9.17 -27.24
C ASP A 31 -12.42 -8.43 -27.09
N ARG A 32 -12.46 -7.18 -26.62
CA ARG A 32 -11.26 -6.39 -26.33
C ARG A 32 -10.59 -6.88 -25.03
N PRO A 33 -9.26 -6.76 -24.90
CA PRO A 33 -8.59 -7.11 -23.67
C PRO A 33 -9.13 -6.27 -22.49
N LYS A 34 -9.42 -6.93 -21.39
CA LYS A 34 -9.94 -6.27 -20.19
C LYS A 34 -8.84 -5.47 -19.45
N TYR A 35 -9.25 -4.41 -18.79
CA TYR A 35 -8.40 -3.70 -17.85
C TYR A 35 -9.23 -3.19 -16.67
N TYR A 36 -8.97 -3.72 -15.50
CA TYR A 36 -9.63 -3.32 -14.27
C TYR A 36 -8.75 -2.31 -13.54
N CYS A 37 -9.11 -1.04 -13.60
CA CYS A 37 -8.45 0.06 -12.92
C CYS A 37 -9.26 0.43 -11.67
N LEU A 38 -8.65 0.31 -10.51
CA LEU A 38 -9.33 0.49 -9.22
C LEU A 38 -8.50 1.35 -8.28
N GLU A 39 -9.10 2.39 -7.74
CA GLU A 39 -8.60 3.13 -6.61
C GLU A 39 -9.29 2.65 -5.33
N MET A 40 -8.58 2.70 -4.21
CA MET A 40 -9.18 2.42 -2.91
C MET A 40 -10.35 3.38 -2.66
N PHE A 41 -11.51 2.82 -2.40
CA PHE A 41 -12.72 3.62 -2.19
C PHE A 41 -12.68 4.39 -0.86
N PRO A 42 -13.30 5.58 -0.78
CA PRO A 42 -13.19 6.45 0.37
C PRO A 42 -14.14 6.05 1.50
N TYR A 43 -13.79 6.50 2.71
CA TYR A 43 -14.71 6.57 3.84
C TYR A 43 -15.59 7.82 3.72
N PRO A 44 -16.92 7.72 3.66
CA PRO A 44 -17.80 8.88 3.54
C PRO A 44 -18.01 9.57 4.90
N SER A 45 -16.94 10.07 5.49
CA SER A 45 -16.92 10.72 6.80
C SER A 45 -16.86 12.25 6.74
N GLY A 46 -16.89 12.83 5.54
CA GLY A 46 -16.84 14.25 5.27
C GLY A 46 -16.71 14.56 3.80
N LYS A 47 -16.23 15.75 3.48
CA LYS A 47 -15.93 16.17 2.11
C LYS A 47 -14.60 15.59 1.62
N LEU A 48 -14.41 15.52 0.30
CA LEU A 48 -13.12 15.18 -0.30
C LEU A 48 -12.02 16.14 0.17
N HIS A 49 -10.83 15.61 0.34
CA HIS A 49 -9.60 16.40 0.54
C HIS A 49 -8.64 16.21 -0.65
N MET A 50 -7.56 16.99 -0.71
CA MET A 50 -6.63 16.96 -1.86
C MET A 50 -5.94 15.61 -2.06
N GLY A 51 -5.78 14.81 -1.02
CA GLY A 51 -5.30 13.43 -1.16
C GLY A 51 -6.24 12.54 -1.97
N HIS A 52 -7.54 12.69 -1.79
CA HIS A 52 -8.55 12.03 -2.62
C HIS A 52 -8.48 12.50 -4.08
N VAL A 53 -8.38 13.81 -4.29
CA VAL A 53 -8.24 14.36 -5.64
C VAL A 53 -7.03 13.78 -6.35
N ARG A 54 -5.91 13.65 -5.64
CA ARG A 54 -4.69 13.04 -6.18
C ARG A 54 -4.91 11.58 -6.56
N ASN A 55 -5.41 10.79 -5.63
CA ASN A 55 -5.63 9.34 -5.82
C ASN A 55 -6.53 9.08 -7.04
N TYR A 56 -7.67 9.75 -7.09
CA TYR A 56 -8.67 9.50 -8.12
C TYR A 56 -8.30 10.11 -9.47
N SER A 57 -7.56 11.22 -9.47
CA SER A 57 -7.02 11.79 -10.71
C SER A 57 -5.96 10.88 -11.35
N ILE A 58 -5.10 10.27 -10.55
CA ILE A 58 -4.11 9.28 -11.02
C ILE A 58 -4.83 8.10 -11.70
N GLY A 59 -5.79 7.50 -11.02
CA GLY A 59 -6.56 6.38 -11.57
C GLY A 59 -7.33 6.76 -12.83
N ASP A 60 -7.87 7.97 -12.88
CA ASP A 60 -8.60 8.46 -14.04
C ASP A 60 -7.71 8.62 -15.29
N VAL A 61 -6.49 9.11 -15.12
CA VAL A 61 -5.51 9.16 -16.23
C VAL A 61 -5.25 7.76 -16.78
N VAL A 62 -5.02 6.80 -15.90
CA VAL A 62 -4.76 5.40 -16.30
C VAL A 62 -5.97 4.81 -17.02
N ALA A 63 -7.17 4.99 -16.46
CA ALA A 63 -8.41 4.48 -17.04
C ALA A 63 -8.68 5.06 -18.44
N ARG A 64 -8.55 6.37 -18.61
CA ARG A 64 -8.73 7.05 -19.91
C ARG A 64 -7.68 6.62 -20.92
N PHE A 65 -6.41 6.57 -20.52
CA PHE A 65 -5.32 6.13 -21.37
C PHE A 65 -5.52 4.68 -21.87
N LYS A 66 -5.90 3.77 -20.98
CA LYS A 66 -6.17 2.37 -21.36
C LYS A 66 -7.39 2.24 -22.26
N THR A 67 -8.44 3.01 -22.01
CA THR A 67 -9.61 3.06 -22.89
C THR A 67 -9.21 3.49 -24.31
N MET A 68 -8.42 4.55 -24.43
CA MET A 68 -7.95 5.05 -25.72
C MET A 68 -6.95 4.07 -26.39
N GLN A 69 -6.26 3.24 -25.64
CA GLN A 69 -5.43 2.14 -26.16
C GLN A 69 -6.24 0.94 -26.66
N GLY A 70 -7.57 0.96 -26.56
CA GLY A 70 -8.44 -0.10 -27.03
C GLY A 70 -8.79 -1.16 -26.01
N TYR A 71 -8.45 -0.98 -24.74
CA TYR A 71 -8.85 -1.89 -23.66
C TYR A 71 -10.32 -1.73 -23.29
N HIS A 72 -10.91 -2.83 -22.82
CA HIS A 72 -12.21 -2.82 -22.15
C HIS A 72 -11.99 -2.51 -20.68
N VAL A 73 -12.22 -1.27 -20.26
CA VAL A 73 -11.84 -0.75 -18.94
C VAL A 73 -13.03 -0.79 -17.98
N LEU A 74 -12.82 -1.38 -16.81
CA LEU A 74 -13.69 -1.25 -15.65
C LEU A 74 -13.06 -0.24 -14.68
N HIS A 75 -13.78 0.87 -14.44
CA HIS A 75 -13.36 1.95 -13.53
C HIS A 75 -14.52 2.30 -12.59
N PRO A 76 -14.73 1.52 -11.52
CA PRO A 76 -15.86 1.68 -10.61
C PRO A 76 -15.52 2.60 -9.44
N MET A 77 -16.57 3.07 -8.75
CA MET A 77 -16.47 3.80 -7.49
C MET A 77 -17.60 3.38 -6.53
N GLY A 78 -17.29 3.43 -5.26
CA GLY A 78 -18.22 3.13 -4.17
C GLY A 78 -17.73 3.71 -2.85
N TRP A 79 -18.29 3.19 -1.75
CA TRP A 79 -18.14 3.80 -0.44
C TRP A 79 -17.86 2.72 0.61
N ASP A 80 -16.74 2.89 1.32
CA ASP A 80 -16.45 2.14 2.54
C ASP A 80 -17.19 2.82 3.69
N ALA A 81 -18.48 2.51 3.78
CA ALA A 81 -19.47 3.31 4.48
C ALA A 81 -19.75 2.87 5.91
N PHE A 82 -19.24 1.72 6.32
CA PHE A 82 -19.30 1.24 7.69
C PHE A 82 -18.05 1.60 8.50
N GLY A 83 -18.14 1.47 9.81
CA GLY A 83 -17.04 1.50 10.74
C GLY A 83 -16.81 2.85 11.44
N LEU A 84 -15.74 2.88 12.21
CA LEU A 84 -15.38 3.99 13.09
C LEU A 84 -15.26 5.36 12.41
N PRO A 85 -14.74 5.48 11.19
CA PRO A 85 -14.60 6.80 10.57
C PRO A 85 -15.93 7.52 10.40
N ALA A 86 -16.95 6.84 9.90
CA ALA A 86 -18.27 7.41 9.67
C ALA A 86 -19.00 7.66 11.00
N GLU A 87 -18.97 6.69 11.92
CA GLU A 87 -19.65 6.80 13.22
C GLU A 87 -19.04 7.91 14.09
N ASN A 88 -17.73 7.97 14.20
CA ASN A 88 -17.05 9.02 14.97
C ASN A 88 -17.32 10.41 14.40
N ALA A 89 -17.36 10.54 13.06
CA ALA A 89 -17.71 11.80 12.42
C ALA A 89 -19.16 12.22 12.71
N ALA A 90 -20.09 11.30 12.63
CA ALA A 90 -21.51 11.51 12.95
C ALA A 90 -21.71 11.99 14.40
N ILE A 91 -21.03 11.36 15.37
CA ILE A 91 -21.07 11.75 16.78
C ILE A 91 -20.53 13.18 16.98
N LYS A 92 -19.37 13.50 16.35
CA LYS A 92 -18.75 14.84 16.47
C LYS A 92 -19.61 15.97 15.89
N HIS A 93 -20.44 15.68 14.89
CA HIS A 93 -21.25 16.69 14.18
C HIS A 93 -22.68 16.79 14.74
N GLY A 94 -22.83 16.72 16.05
CA GLY A 94 -24.11 16.93 16.73
C GLY A 94 -24.88 15.64 16.99
N ASN A 95 -24.19 14.50 17.05
CA ASN A 95 -24.78 13.19 17.34
C ASN A 95 -25.87 12.79 16.33
N VAL A 96 -25.65 13.11 15.06
CA VAL A 96 -26.51 12.70 13.96
C VAL A 96 -26.46 11.19 13.82
N HIS A 97 -27.55 10.56 13.40
CA HIS A 97 -27.55 9.11 13.17
C HIS A 97 -26.53 8.73 12.09
N PRO A 98 -25.62 7.74 12.32
CA PRO A 98 -24.58 7.37 11.39
C PRO A 98 -25.06 7.04 9.98
N ALA A 99 -26.23 6.41 9.84
CA ALA A 99 -26.82 6.14 8.54
C ALA A 99 -27.13 7.41 7.74
N ASP A 100 -27.74 8.42 8.38
CA ASP A 100 -28.10 9.67 7.72
C ASP A 100 -26.84 10.49 7.38
N TRP A 101 -25.92 10.60 8.33
CA TRP A 101 -24.63 11.26 8.13
C TRP A 101 -23.85 10.63 6.97
N THR A 102 -23.78 9.31 6.92
CA THR A 102 -23.08 8.57 5.87
C THR A 102 -23.72 8.81 4.50
N MET A 103 -25.05 8.73 4.40
CA MET A 103 -25.75 8.95 3.13
C MET A 103 -25.61 10.38 2.63
N ASP A 104 -25.61 11.38 3.52
CA ASP A 104 -25.38 12.80 3.15
C ASP A 104 -23.96 13.00 2.61
N ASN A 105 -22.98 12.39 3.27
CA ASN A 105 -21.59 12.46 2.80
C ASN A 105 -21.39 11.73 1.46
N ILE A 106 -22.02 10.59 1.25
CA ILE A 106 -21.99 9.89 -0.04
C ILE A 106 -22.53 10.80 -1.15
N ARG A 107 -23.67 11.48 -0.94
CA ARG A 107 -24.22 12.43 -1.91
C ARG A 107 -23.26 13.56 -2.23
N THR A 108 -22.64 14.13 -1.19
CA THR A 108 -21.68 15.23 -1.33
C THR A 108 -20.43 14.79 -2.07
N MET A 109 -19.81 13.70 -1.64
CA MET A 109 -18.58 13.21 -2.26
C MET A 109 -18.81 12.74 -3.71
N ARG A 110 -19.95 12.11 -3.99
CA ARG A 110 -20.34 11.73 -5.37
C ARG A 110 -20.44 12.97 -6.27
N ALA A 111 -21.08 14.02 -5.80
CA ALA A 111 -21.18 15.28 -6.54
C ALA A 111 -19.79 15.89 -6.79
N GLN A 112 -18.91 15.89 -5.79
CA GLN A 112 -17.53 16.39 -5.92
C GLN A 112 -16.72 15.56 -6.92
N LEU A 113 -16.82 14.22 -6.91
CA LEU A 113 -16.15 13.35 -7.89
C LEU A 113 -16.66 13.59 -9.32
N LYS A 114 -17.95 13.79 -9.47
CA LYS A 114 -18.55 14.16 -10.78
C LYS A 114 -18.05 15.52 -11.26
N GLN A 115 -17.90 16.51 -10.39
CA GLN A 115 -17.32 17.81 -10.72
C GLN A 115 -15.86 17.73 -11.16
N LEU A 116 -15.08 16.75 -10.65
CA LEU A 116 -13.73 16.49 -11.10
C LEU A 116 -13.66 15.83 -12.48
N GLY A 117 -14.79 15.39 -13.02
CA GLY A 117 -14.88 14.76 -14.34
C GLY A 117 -14.25 13.38 -14.40
N ILE A 118 -14.21 12.65 -13.27
CA ILE A 118 -13.64 11.29 -13.22
C ILE A 118 -14.51 10.31 -14.02
N SER A 119 -13.88 9.41 -14.77
CA SER A 119 -14.51 8.46 -15.68
C SER A 119 -15.07 7.21 -15.00
N TYR A 120 -15.82 7.39 -13.90
CA TYR A 120 -16.41 6.26 -13.19
C TYR A 120 -17.68 5.74 -13.86
N ASP A 121 -17.84 4.42 -13.87
CA ASP A 121 -19.12 3.76 -14.16
C ASP A 121 -19.99 3.73 -12.88
N TRP A 122 -20.83 4.75 -12.74
CA TRP A 122 -21.67 4.91 -11.55
C TRP A 122 -22.79 3.85 -11.43
N ASP A 123 -23.10 3.11 -12.49
CA ASP A 123 -24.04 1.98 -12.44
C ASP A 123 -23.49 0.83 -11.57
N ARG A 124 -22.19 0.81 -11.33
CA ARG A 124 -21.51 -0.18 -10.48
C ARG A 124 -21.25 0.29 -9.07
N GLU A 125 -21.83 1.41 -8.68
CA GLU A 125 -21.67 1.99 -7.33
C GLU A 125 -22.15 1.01 -6.25
N VAL A 126 -21.35 0.86 -5.20
CA VAL A 126 -21.66 0.08 -4.00
C VAL A 126 -21.43 0.91 -2.75
N ALA A 127 -22.16 0.59 -1.68
CA ALA A 127 -21.91 1.12 -0.35
C ALA A 127 -21.92 -0.06 0.63
N THR A 128 -20.86 -0.20 1.42
CA THR A 128 -20.71 -1.34 2.33
C THR A 128 -21.78 -1.39 3.42
N CYS A 129 -22.40 -0.25 3.75
CA CYS A 129 -23.50 -0.14 4.71
C CYS A 129 -24.88 -0.51 4.16
N HIS A 130 -25.00 -0.76 2.87
CA HIS A 130 -26.25 -1.16 2.26
C HIS A 130 -26.54 -2.63 2.58
N PRO A 131 -27.76 -3.00 2.98
CA PRO A 131 -28.12 -4.38 3.31
C PRO A 131 -27.83 -5.38 2.18
N GLY A 132 -28.01 -4.99 0.92
CA GLY A 132 -27.67 -5.83 -0.24
C GLY A 132 -26.16 -6.10 -0.40
N TYR A 133 -25.31 -5.27 0.22
CA TYR A 133 -23.87 -5.50 0.29
C TYR A 133 -23.50 -6.29 1.56
N TYR A 134 -23.85 -5.82 2.75
CA TYR A 134 -23.40 -6.47 3.97
C TYR A 134 -24.07 -7.83 4.23
N LYS A 135 -25.19 -8.15 3.59
CA LYS A 135 -25.70 -9.51 3.51
C LYS A 135 -24.58 -10.49 3.09
N TRP A 136 -23.81 -10.12 2.08
CA TRP A 136 -22.75 -10.95 1.55
C TRP A 136 -21.48 -10.89 2.39
N THR A 137 -21.21 -9.79 3.06
CA THR A 137 -20.17 -9.73 4.10
C THR A 137 -20.48 -10.73 5.21
N GLN A 138 -21.73 -10.82 5.66
CA GLN A 138 -22.19 -11.81 6.65
C GLN A 138 -22.10 -13.24 6.11
N TRP A 139 -22.52 -13.45 4.87
CA TRP A 139 -22.43 -14.77 4.23
C TRP A 139 -20.96 -15.24 4.15
N LEU A 140 -20.05 -14.37 3.77
CA LEU A 140 -18.63 -14.68 3.72
C LEU A 140 -18.05 -14.99 5.10
N PHE A 141 -18.49 -14.28 6.16
CA PHE A 141 -18.16 -14.65 7.53
C PHE A 141 -18.58 -16.10 7.85
N LEU A 142 -19.77 -16.49 7.45
CA LEU A 142 -20.27 -17.86 7.66
C LEU A 142 -19.45 -18.88 6.88
N GLN A 143 -18.98 -18.57 5.67
CA GLN A 143 -18.09 -19.46 4.92
C GLN A 143 -16.77 -19.69 5.66
N LEU A 144 -16.16 -18.63 6.23
CA LEU A 144 -14.97 -18.76 7.06
C LEU A 144 -15.26 -19.56 8.34
N TYR A 145 -16.40 -19.33 8.96
CA TYR A 145 -16.83 -20.08 10.15
C TYR A 145 -16.95 -21.59 9.86
N HIS A 146 -17.63 -21.96 8.79
CA HIS A 146 -17.79 -23.38 8.40
C HIS A 146 -16.46 -24.04 8.02
N LYS A 147 -15.52 -23.28 7.53
CA LYS A 147 -14.16 -23.75 7.23
C LYS A 147 -13.24 -23.82 8.47
N GLY A 148 -13.71 -23.38 9.63
CA GLY A 148 -12.93 -23.33 10.86
C GLY A 148 -11.93 -22.18 10.92
N LEU A 149 -12.08 -21.16 10.06
CA LEU A 149 -11.23 -19.99 10.00
C LEU A 149 -11.76 -18.80 10.80
N ALA A 150 -13.05 -18.81 11.16
CA ALA A 150 -13.63 -17.87 12.10
C ALA A 150 -13.92 -18.59 13.41
N TYR A 151 -13.44 -18.06 14.52
CA TYR A 151 -13.60 -18.66 15.83
C TYR A 151 -13.62 -17.61 16.93
N LYS A 152 -14.21 -17.96 18.08
CA LYS A 152 -14.31 -17.11 19.25
C LYS A 152 -13.39 -17.62 20.36
N LYS A 153 -12.60 -16.73 20.94
CA LYS A 153 -11.77 -17.06 22.11
C LYS A 153 -11.62 -15.86 23.05
N LYS A 154 -11.35 -16.16 24.31
CA LYS A 154 -10.88 -15.17 25.28
C LYS A 154 -9.39 -14.92 25.06
N ALA A 155 -9.04 -13.66 24.88
CA ALA A 155 -7.66 -13.24 24.64
C ALA A 155 -7.40 -11.84 25.20
N ALA A 156 -6.13 -11.54 25.48
CA ALA A 156 -5.67 -10.19 25.75
C ALA A 156 -5.69 -9.39 24.44
N VAL A 157 -6.60 -8.44 24.32
CA VAL A 157 -6.82 -7.66 23.10
C VAL A 157 -6.46 -6.19 23.32
N ASN A 158 -6.13 -5.48 22.23
CA ASN A 158 -5.88 -4.05 22.28
C ASN A 158 -7.20 -3.30 22.41
N TRP A 159 -7.33 -2.51 23.45
CA TRP A 159 -8.50 -1.69 23.72
C TRP A 159 -8.16 -0.21 23.55
N CYS A 160 -8.94 0.51 22.76
CA CYS A 160 -8.85 1.96 22.67
C CYS A 160 -9.89 2.62 23.60
N PRO A 161 -9.45 3.31 24.68
CA PRO A 161 -10.40 3.91 25.62
C PRO A 161 -11.21 5.07 25.00
N SER A 162 -10.64 5.80 24.06
CA SER A 162 -11.32 6.91 23.37
C SER A 162 -12.35 6.41 22.35
N CYS A 163 -12.00 5.41 21.55
CA CYS A 163 -12.94 4.80 20.60
C CYS A 163 -13.90 3.81 21.27
N ALA A 164 -13.62 3.44 22.52
CA ALA A 164 -14.39 2.47 23.31
C ALA A 164 -14.65 1.14 22.59
N THR A 165 -13.60 0.59 21.97
CA THR A 165 -13.65 -0.66 21.22
C THR A 165 -12.27 -1.30 21.15
N VAL A 166 -12.25 -2.60 20.81
CA VAL A 166 -11.01 -3.33 20.52
C VAL A 166 -10.47 -2.98 19.13
N LEU A 167 -9.18 -3.19 18.96
CA LEU A 167 -8.46 -2.96 17.71
C LEU A 167 -7.67 -4.22 17.35
N ALA A 168 -7.60 -4.54 16.07
CA ALA A 168 -6.64 -5.52 15.57
C ALA A 168 -5.19 -5.01 15.79
N ASN A 169 -4.23 -5.93 15.87
CA ASN A 169 -2.82 -5.55 16.07
C ASN A 169 -2.31 -4.58 14.99
N GLU A 170 -2.76 -4.78 13.77
CA GLU A 170 -2.44 -3.96 12.59
C GLU A 170 -2.94 -2.52 12.72
N GLN A 171 -3.94 -2.28 13.55
CA GLN A 171 -4.53 -0.95 13.82
C GLN A 171 -3.87 -0.21 14.99
N VAL A 172 -2.85 -0.79 15.57
CA VAL A 172 -2.06 -0.17 16.65
C VAL A 172 -0.72 0.26 16.09
N LYS A 173 -0.44 1.56 16.13
CA LYS A 173 0.82 2.16 15.67
C LYS A 173 1.52 2.84 16.84
N GLU A 174 2.74 2.43 17.09
CA GLU A 174 3.54 2.98 18.21
C GLU A 174 2.76 2.98 19.55
N GLY A 175 1.96 1.91 19.79
CA GLY A 175 1.14 1.75 20.99
C GLY A 175 -0.11 2.60 21.10
N ALA A 176 -0.44 3.27 20.04
CA ALA A 176 -1.63 4.10 19.99
C ALA A 176 -2.60 3.65 18.89
N CYS A 177 -3.86 3.99 19.06
CA CYS A 177 -4.89 3.79 18.06
C CYS A 177 -4.53 4.52 16.76
N GLU A 178 -4.56 3.85 15.63
CA GLU A 178 -4.28 4.46 14.32
C GLU A 178 -5.22 5.63 13.99
N ARG A 179 -6.44 5.61 14.53
CA ARG A 179 -7.50 6.59 14.27
C ARG A 179 -7.41 7.84 15.17
N CYS A 180 -7.49 7.63 16.48
CA CYS A 180 -7.61 8.73 17.44
C CYS A 180 -6.30 9.09 18.15
N LYS A 181 -5.23 8.31 17.93
CA LYS A 181 -3.91 8.48 18.54
C LYS A 181 -3.88 8.31 20.06
N THR A 182 -4.95 7.83 20.66
CA THR A 182 -4.99 7.52 22.09
C THR A 182 -4.18 6.25 22.36
N PRO A 183 -3.34 6.20 23.41
CA PRO A 183 -2.65 5.00 23.83
C PRO A 183 -3.63 3.85 24.08
N VAL A 184 -3.29 2.65 23.59
CA VAL A 184 -4.13 1.46 23.78
C VAL A 184 -3.82 0.76 25.09
N GLU A 185 -4.82 0.04 25.62
CA GLU A 185 -4.71 -0.78 26.81
C GLU A 185 -4.93 -2.25 26.45
N LYS A 186 -4.38 -3.16 27.26
CA LYS A 186 -4.71 -4.58 27.14
C LYS A 186 -5.91 -4.92 28.01
N ARG A 187 -6.89 -5.61 27.43
CA ARG A 187 -8.04 -6.15 28.13
C ARG A 187 -8.28 -7.60 27.74
N GLU A 188 -8.64 -8.42 28.69
CA GLU A 188 -9.07 -9.80 28.44
C GLU A 188 -10.55 -9.83 28.06
N LEU A 189 -10.84 -10.10 26.81
CA LEU A 189 -12.20 -10.16 26.26
C LEU A 189 -12.37 -11.39 25.38
N GLU A 190 -13.60 -11.89 25.32
CA GLU A 190 -13.98 -12.97 24.42
C GLU A 190 -14.45 -12.39 23.09
N GLN A 191 -13.67 -12.63 22.03
CA GLN A 191 -13.80 -11.97 20.74
C GLN A 191 -13.73 -12.94 19.57
N TRP A 192 -14.27 -12.55 18.42
CA TRP A 192 -14.14 -13.27 17.17
C TRP A 192 -12.84 -12.93 16.44
N PHE A 193 -12.22 -13.97 15.88
CA PHE A 193 -10.99 -13.87 15.11
C PHE A 193 -11.11 -14.61 13.78
N PHE A 194 -10.40 -14.11 12.76
CA PHE A 194 -10.08 -14.88 11.58
C PHE A 194 -8.68 -15.45 11.67
N LYS A 195 -8.56 -16.74 11.33
CA LYS A 195 -7.29 -17.48 11.42
C LYS A 195 -6.36 -17.19 10.25
N ILE A 196 -5.97 -15.92 10.11
CA ILE A 196 -5.01 -15.49 9.07
C ILE A 196 -3.66 -16.20 9.19
N THR A 197 -3.28 -16.61 10.39
CA THR A 197 -2.03 -17.35 10.65
C THR A 197 -1.99 -18.69 9.93
N ALA A 198 -3.14 -19.31 9.62
CA ALA A 198 -3.22 -20.52 8.80
C ALA A 198 -2.72 -20.30 7.36
N TYR A 199 -2.68 -19.06 6.92
CA TYR A 199 -2.23 -18.65 5.58
C TYR A 199 -0.87 -17.92 5.60
N ALA A 200 -0.21 -17.84 6.74
CA ALA A 200 1.02 -17.08 6.89
C ALA A 200 2.12 -17.51 5.89
N GLU A 201 2.34 -18.81 5.71
CA GLU A 201 3.33 -19.31 4.76
C GLU A 201 2.98 -18.98 3.32
N ARG A 202 1.71 -19.16 2.91
CA ARG A 202 1.25 -18.82 1.56
C ARG A 202 1.32 -17.32 1.31
N LEU A 203 0.94 -16.49 2.28
CA LEU A 203 1.03 -15.03 2.18
C LEU A 203 2.48 -14.58 2.02
N LEU A 204 3.41 -15.23 2.71
CA LEU A 204 4.83 -14.94 2.60
C LEU A 204 5.42 -15.40 1.26
N LYS A 205 5.22 -16.68 0.92
CA LYS A 205 5.73 -17.27 -0.32
C LYS A 205 5.20 -16.56 -1.56
N ASP A 206 3.92 -16.26 -1.58
CA ASP A 206 3.26 -15.67 -2.76
C ASP A 206 3.58 -14.18 -2.94
N LEU A 207 4.36 -13.55 -2.05
CA LEU A 207 4.96 -12.22 -2.32
C LEU A 207 5.81 -12.23 -3.59
N GLU A 208 6.39 -13.37 -3.94
CA GLU A 208 7.16 -13.56 -5.17
C GLU A 208 6.30 -13.41 -6.44
N LEU A 209 4.99 -13.65 -6.34
CA LEU A 209 4.04 -13.48 -7.44
C LEU A 209 3.70 -12.00 -7.70
N LEU A 210 3.94 -11.14 -6.71
CA LEU A 210 3.56 -9.73 -6.73
C LEU A 210 4.63 -8.86 -7.42
N LYS A 211 4.96 -9.18 -8.67
CA LYS A 211 6.01 -8.50 -9.45
C LYS A 211 5.70 -7.02 -9.72
N GLY A 212 4.42 -6.68 -9.84
CA GLY A 212 3.95 -5.32 -10.06
C GLY A 212 3.69 -4.50 -8.78
N TRP A 213 4.14 -4.98 -7.62
CA TRP A 213 3.99 -4.29 -6.36
C TRP A 213 5.28 -3.56 -5.95
N PRO A 214 5.18 -2.39 -5.28
CA PRO A 214 6.34 -1.72 -4.72
C PRO A 214 7.08 -2.61 -3.73
N GLU A 215 8.40 -2.68 -3.84
CA GLU A 215 9.25 -3.50 -2.96
C GLU A 215 9.05 -3.14 -1.48
N LYS A 216 8.89 -1.86 -1.19
CA LYS A 216 8.61 -1.36 0.16
C LYS A 216 7.38 -2.03 0.80
N VAL A 217 6.30 -2.21 0.04
CA VAL A 217 5.07 -2.85 0.53
C VAL A 217 5.30 -4.33 0.81
N LYS A 218 6.01 -5.03 -0.08
CA LYS A 218 6.36 -6.44 0.12
C LYS A 218 7.24 -6.65 1.37
N ILE A 219 8.23 -5.80 1.57
CA ILE A 219 9.08 -5.82 2.77
C ILE A 219 8.26 -5.56 4.04
N MET A 220 7.32 -4.62 4.01
CA MET A 220 6.44 -4.36 5.15
C MET A 220 5.59 -5.58 5.50
N GLN A 221 5.04 -6.27 4.51
CA GLN A 221 4.28 -7.51 4.75
C GLN A 221 5.16 -8.66 5.23
N GLU A 222 6.32 -8.86 4.62
CA GLU A 222 7.30 -9.86 5.06
C GLU A 222 7.69 -9.66 6.52
N ASN A 223 8.03 -8.43 6.92
CA ASN A 223 8.38 -8.09 8.29
C ASN A 223 7.20 -8.26 9.25
N TRP A 224 5.98 -7.95 8.81
CA TRP A 224 4.77 -8.12 9.62
C TRP A 224 4.44 -9.59 9.85
N ILE A 225 4.51 -10.41 8.83
CA ILE A 225 4.37 -11.87 8.94
C ILE A 225 5.45 -12.43 9.84
N GLY A 226 6.69 -11.96 9.69
CA GLY A 226 7.80 -12.20 10.61
C GLY A 226 8.06 -13.67 10.84
N ARG A 227 8.30 -14.42 9.75
CA ARG A 227 8.67 -15.83 9.79
C ARG A 227 10.05 -15.99 10.42
N SER A 228 10.14 -16.86 11.41
CA SER A 228 11.41 -17.25 12.03
C SER A 228 11.52 -18.76 12.13
N GLU A 229 12.65 -19.30 11.74
CA GLU A 229 12.99 -20.69 11.89
C GLU A 229 13.92 -20.88 13.10
N GLY A 230 13.70 -21.94 13.85
CA GLY A 230 14.49 -22.23 15.01
C GLY A 230 14.12 -23.56 15.64
N ALA A 231 14.21 -23.62 16.93
CA ALA A 231 13.87 -24.82 17.70
C ALA A 231 13.09 -24.49 18.97
N GLU A 232 12.14 -25.34 19.30
CA GLU A 232 11.63 -25.49 20.64
C GLU A 232 12.61 -26.36 21.42
N ILE A 233 12.98 -25.95 22.63
CA ILE A 233 13.86 -26.68 23.52
C ILE A 233 13.17 -26.79 24.88
N ARG A 234 13.19 -27.99 25.49
CA ARG A 234 12.55 -28.28 26.75
C ARG A 234 13.60 -28.33 27.87
N PHE A 235 13.43 -27.46 28.88
CA PHE A 235 14.25 -27.39 30.07
C PHE A 235 13.43 -27.91 31.24
N LYS A 236 13.85 -29.02 31.86
CA LYS A 236 13.22 -29.55 33.08
C LYS A 236 13.45 -28.60 34.23
N VAL A 237 12.41 -28.33 35.01
CA VAL A 237 12.58 -27.63 36.29
C VAL A 237 13.19 -28.55 37.32
N ALA A 238 14.26 -28.12 37.98
CA ALA A 238 14.94 -28.93 38.98
C ALA A 238 14.04 -29.19 40.20
N GLY A 239 13.84 -30.47 40.53
CA GLY A 239 13.01 -30.89 41.66
C GLY A 239 11.51 -30.78 41.48
N MET A 240 11.03 -30.54 40.26
CA MET A 240 9.61 -30.48 39.91
C MET A 240 9.33 -31.30 38.65
N ASP A 241 8.10 -31.74 38.49
CA ASP A 241 7.65 -32.43 37.27
C ASP A 241 7.06 -31.41 36.27
N GLU A 242 7.82 -30.33 36.03
CA GLU A 242 7.44 -29.24 35.14
C GLU A 242 8.56 -29.01 34.13
N GLU A 243 8.20 -28.58 32.94
CA GLU A 243 9.16 -28.22 31.90
C GLU A 243 8.91 -26.77 31.44
N ILE A 244 10.03 -26.07 31.18
CA ILE A 244 9.98 -24.76 30.50
C ILE A 244 10.32 -25.00 29.03
N VAL A 245 9.41 -24.65 28.16
CA VAL A 245 9.62 -24.71 26.72
C VAL A 245 10.06 -23.33 26.23
N VAL A 246 11.19 -23.26 25.54
CA VAL A 246 11.66 -22.03 24.90
C VAL A 246 11.71 -22.19 23.39
N PHE A 247 11.47 -21.12 22.69
CA PHE A 247 11.75 -21.05 21.27
C PHE A 247 12.97 -20.15 21.03
N THR A 248 13.92 -20.62 20.23
CA THR A 248 15.09 -19.84 19.84
C THR A 248 15.40 -20.00 18.37
N THR A 249 15.79 -18.89 17.72
CA THR A 249 16.34 -18.91 16.35
C THR A 249 17.82 -19.30 16.34
N ARG A 250 18.43 -19.39 17.51
CA ARG A 250 19.84 -19.70 17.70
C ARG A 250 20.05 -20.94 18.59
N PRO A 251 19.56 -22.14 18.18
CA PRO A 251 19.77 -23.34 18.93
C PRO A 251 21.28 -23.75 19.07
N ASP A 252 22.11 -23.27 18.15
CA ASP A 252 23.57 -23.40 18.20
C ASP A 252 24.17 -22.76 19.45
N THR A 253 23.49 -21.83 20.10
CA THR A 253 23.99 -21.15 21.32
C THR A 253 23.47 -21.75 22.62
N VAL A 254 22.77 -22.88 22.60
CA VAL A 254 22.12 -23.45 23.77
C VAL A 254 23.13 -23.83 24.89
N PHE A 255 24.36 -24.18 24.56
CA PHE A 255 25.42 -24.42 25.53
C PHE A 255 25.90 -23.16 26.27
N GLY A 256 25.60 -22.00 25.72
CA GLY A 256 25.86 -20.67 26.29
C GLY A 256 24.80 -20.16 27.24
N VAL A 257 23.74 -20.94 27.48
CA VAL A 257 22.66 -20.57 28.40
C VAL A 257 23.19 -20.55 29.83
N THR A 258 23.11 -19.40 30.48
CA THR A 258 23.55 -19.20 31.86
C THR A 258 22.42 -18.85 32.82
N TYR A 259 21.24 -18.49 32.26
CA TYR A 259 20.01 -18.26 33.00
C TYR A 259 18.78 -18.46 32.13
N MET A 260 17.64 -18.63 32.78
CA MET A 260 16.32 -18.72 32.12
C MET A 260 15.47 -17.56 32.58
N VAL A 261 14.67 -16.96 31.66
CA VAL A 261 13.79 -15.85 31.98
C VAL A 261 12.36 -16.17 31.59
N LEU A 262 11.44 -15.94 32.50
CA LEU A 262 9.99 -16.03 32.27
C LEU A 262 9.35 -14.67 32.21
N ALA A 263 8.31 -14.55 31.37
CA ALA A 263 7.42 -13.40 31.42
C ALA A 263 6.72 -13.34 32.78
N PRO A 264 6.45 -12.14 33.33
CA PRO A 264 5.73 -11.99 34.60
C PRO A 264 4.35 -12.66 34.60
N GLU A 265 3.75 -12.79 33.45
CA GLU A 265 2.44 -13.41 33.25
C GLU A 265 2.50 -14.95 33.07
N HIS A 266 3.69 -15.51 33.00
CA HIS A 266 3.85 -16.97 32.75
C HIS A 266 3.21 -17.81 33.83
N PRO A 267 2.40 -18.85 33.49
CA PRO A 267 1.67 -19.67 34.48
C PRO A 267 2.56 -20.37 35.52
N LEU A 268 3.80 -20.69 35.17
CA LEU A 268 4.72 -21.35 36.06
C LEU A 268 5.28 -20.45 37.15
N VAL A 269 5.23 -19.12 37.03
CA VAL A 269 5.86 -18.19 37.98
C VAL A 269 5.35 -18.44 39.40
N GLU A 270 4.04 -18.54 39.58
CA GLU A 270 3.44 -18.79 40.91
C GLU A 270 3.89 -20.13 41.52
N LYS A 271 3.91 -21.20 40.71
CA LYS A 271 4.37 -22.54 41.16
C LYS A 271 5.85 -22.53 41.53
N LEU A 272 6.68 -21.80 40.81
CA LEU A 272 8.12 -21.72 41.03
C LEU A 272 8.48 -21.00 42.31
N VAL A 273 7.68 -20.04 42.78
CA VAL A 273 7.96 -19.26 43.98
C VAL A 273 7.24 -19.75 45.21
N GLU A 274 6.29 -20.65 45.05
CA GLU A 274 5.50 -21.19 46.17
C GLU A 274 6.40 -21.77 47.28
N GLY A 275 6.15 -21.30 48.50
CA GLY A 275 6.93 -21.72 49.66
C GLY A 275 8.39 -21.23 49.74
N LYS A 276 8.79 -20.33 48.87
CA LYS A 276 10.17 -19.81 48.82
C LYS A 276 10.27 -18.38 49.38
N PRO A 277 11.46 -18.01 49.94
CA PRO A 277 11.68 -16.64 50.44
C PRO A 277 11.44 -15.52 49.39
N GLN A 278 11.61 -15.83 48.09
CA GLN A 278 11.47 -14.89 46.99
C GLN A 278 10.01 -14.60 46.60
N ALA A 279 9.06 -15.39 47.10
CA ALA A 279 7.66 -15.37 46.63
C ALA A 279 7.01 -14.00 46.70
N GLU A 280 7.12 -13.29 47.82
CA GLU A 280 6.50 -11.97 47.98
C GLU A 280 7.10 -10.93 47.03
N ALA A 281 8.44 -10.86 46.96
CA ALA A 281 9.13 -9.93 46.08
C ALA A 281 8.81 -10.16 44.60
N VAL A 282 8.74 -11.43 44.18
CA VAL A 282 8.38 -11.78 42.82
C VAL A 282 6.91 -11.42 42.51
N ARG A 283 5.99 -11.66 43.42
CA ARG A 283 4.56 -11.29 43.25
C ARG A 283 4.38 -9.79 43.13
N ASP A 284 5.12 -9.00 43.93
CA ASP A 284 5.10 -7.56 43.86
C ASP A 284 5.67 -7.03 42.54
N PHE A 285 6.76 -7.60 42.08
CA PHE A 285 7.34 -7.31 40.78
C PHE A 285 6.37 -7.63 39.65
N VAL A 286 5.75 -8.80 39.67
CA VAL A 286 4.75 -9.21 38.66
C VAL A 286 3.58 -8.23 38.61
N ARG A 287 3.03 -7.83 39.78
CA ARG A 287 1.93 -6.84 39.86
C ARG A 287 2.35 -5.50 39.27
N ARG A 288 3.54 -5.01 39.58
CA ARG A 288 4.08 -3.75 39.06
C ARG A 288 4.26 -3.77 37.54
N VAL A 289 4.86 -4.84 37.01
CA VAL A 289 5.18 -4.97 35.60
C VAL A 289 3.93 -5.19 34.75
N ARG A 290 2.94 -5.95 35.24
CA ARG A 290 1.64 -6.13 34.52
C ARG A 290 0.88 -4.83 34.27
N ASN A 291 1.08 -3.82 35.13
CA ASN A 291 0.48 -2.51 34.97
C ASN A 291 1.22 -1.60 33.98
N LEU A 292 2.40 -2.02 33.48
CA LEU A 292 3.14 -1.29 32.47
C LEU A 292 2.66 -1.65 31.07
N ASN A 293 2.59 -0.65 30.21
CA ASN A 293 2.31 -0.85 28.80
C ASN A 293 3.40 -1.72 28.15
N GLU A 294 3.02 -2.68 27.31
CA GLU A 294 3.90 -3.61 26.59
C GLU A 294 5.00 -2.88 25.80
N ILE A 295 4.70 -1.73 25.22
CA ILE A 295 5.68 -0.90 24.51
C ILE A 295 6.69 -0.28 25.48
N ALA A 296 6.23 0.20 26.62
CA ALA A 296 7.11 0.67 27.66
C ALA A 296 8.03 -0.44 28.21
N ARG A 297 7.58 -1.69 28.16
CA ARG A 297 8.38 -2.86 28.57
C ARG A 297 9.45 -3.26 27.57
N THR A 298 9.20 -3.07 26.27
CA THR A 298 10.07 -3.53 25.18
C THR A 298 10.89 -2.42 24.53
N ALA A 299 10.68 -1.16 24.91
CA ALA A 299 11.46 -0.03 24.42
C ALA A 299 12.97 -0.21 24.71
N THR A 300 13.81 0.18 23.79
CA THR A 300 15.26 -0.01 23.87
C THR A 300 15.91 0.84 24.97
N ASP A 301 15.27 1.92 25.37
CA ASP A 301 15.73 2.87 26.39
C ASP A 301 15.22 2.54 27.81
N VAL A 302 14.35 1.52 27.95
CA VAL A 302 13.87 1.09 29.27
C VAL A 302 14.83 0.16 29.95
N GLU A 303 15.11 0.45 31.22
CA GLU A 303 15.95 -0.40 32.05
C GLU A 303 15.36 -1.80 32.22
N LYS A 304 16.17 -2.79 31.90
CA LYS A 304 15.78 -4.20 32.04
C LYS A 304 15.92 -4.61 33.51
N GLU A 305 14.81 -5.04 34.09
CA GLU A 305 14.72 -5.49 35.49
C GLU A 305 14.25 -6.93 35.56
N GLY A 306 14.76 -7.64 36.54
CA GLY A 306 14.35 -9.02 36.83
C GLY A 306 14.65 -9.44 38.27
N LEU A 307 13.96 -10.52 38.67
CA LEU A 307 14.14 -11.13 39.99
C LEU A 307 14.33 -12.65 39.88
N PHE A 308 15.20 -13.16 40.72
CA PHE A 308 15.39 -14.62 40.83
C PHE A 308 14.18 -15.24 41.54
N THR A 309 13.67 -16.35 40.98
CA THR A 309 12.50 -17.08 41.52
C THR A 309 12.85 -18.03 42.66
N GLY A 310 14.12 -18.27 42.88
CA GLY A 310 14.59 -19.32 43.80
C GLY A 310 14.57 -20.72 43.19
N ALA A 311 14.21 -20.87 41.96
CA ALA A 311 14.15 -22.13 41.20
C ALA A 311 15.23 -22.20 40.13
N TYR A 312 15.55 -23.41 39.71
CA TYR A 312 16.49 -23.69 38.63
C TYR A 312 15.86 -24.61 37.58
N CYS A 313 16.34 -24.54 36.38
CA CYS A 313 16.04 -25.53 35.33
C CYS A 313 17.35 -26.20 34.86
N ILE A 314 17.22 -27.30 34.15
CA ILE A 314 18.34 -28.11 33.67
C ILE A 314 18.48 -27.89 32.17
N ASN A 315 19.65 -27.46 31.72
CA ASN A 315 19.97 -27.41 30.31
C ASN A 315 20.01 -28.84 29.74
N PRO A 316 19.17 -29.17 28.77
CA PRO A 316 19.03 -30.55 28.28
C PRO A 316 20.26 -31.08 27.54
N LEU A 317 21.16 -30.19 27.07
CA LEU A 317 22.32 -30.59 26.27
C LEU A 317 23.61 -30.80 27.11
N ASN A 318 23.77 -30.08 28.20
CA ASN A 318 24.97 -30.21 29.05
C ASN A 318 24.68 -30.60 30.50
N GLY A 319 23.41 -30.70 30.89
CA GLY A 319 23.01 -31.07 32.24
C GLY A 319 23.22 -30.02 33.33
N GLU A 320 23.61 -28.81 32.97
CA GLU A 320 23.85 -27.74 33.93
C GLU A 320 22.54 -27.15 34.49
N ARG A 321 22.60 -26.81 35.77
CA ARG A 321 21.53 -26.07 36.45
C ARG A 321 21.69 -24.58 36.17
N VAL A 322 20.66 -23.96 35.66
CA VAL A 322 20.60 -22.51 35.41
C VAL A 322 19.46 -21.87 36.20
N PRO A 323 19.69 -20.69 36.81
CA PRO A 323 18.66 -20.01 37.60
C PRO A 323 17.50 -19.53 36.71
N ILE A 324 16.30 -19.59 37.26
CA ILE A 324 15.09 -19.09 36.62
C ILE A 324 14.75 -17.71 37.19
N LEU A 325 14.70 -16.70 36.34
CA LEU A 325 14.33 -15.32 36.68
C LEU A 325 13.01 -14.94 36.04
N VAL A 326 12.36 -13.93 36.58
CA VAL A 326 11.24 -13.23 35.97
C VAL A 326 11.72 -11.85 35.60
N ALA A 327 11.48 -11.38 34.39
CA ALA A 327 11.95 -10.06 33.91
C ALA A 327 10.89 -9.31 33.11
N ASN A 328 11.03 -7.97 33.12
CA ASN A 328 10.09 -7.07 32.49
C ASN A 328 10.14 -7.08 30.95
N TYR A 329 11.24 -7.51 30.34
CA TYR A 329 11.44 -7.48 28.89
C TYR A 329 10.97 -8.73 28.13
N VAL A 330 10.51 -9.76 28.83
CA VAL A 330 9.94 -10.97 28.24
C VAL A 330 8.42 -10.87 28.24
N LEU A 331 7.80 -11.15 27.09
CA LEU A 331 6.36 -11.09 26.89
C LEU A 331 5.76 -12.47 26.77
N LEU A 332 4.62 -12.71 27.41
CA LEU A 332 3.93 -14.00 27.36
C LEU A 332 3.44 -14.33 25.94
N GLU A 333 3.07 -13.33 25.18
CA GLU A 333 2.50 -13.47 23.83
C GLU A 333 3.57 -13.73 22.76
N TYR A 334 4.84 -13.60 23.09
CA TYR A 334 5.93 -13.84 22.16
C TYR A 334 6.58 -15.20 22.44
N GLY A 335 6.49 -16.10 21.45
CA GLY A 335 7.01 -17.47 21.61
C GLY A 335 6.26 -18.27 22.68
N THR A 336 6.97 -18.73 23.68
CA THR A 336 6.43 -19.53 24.79
C THR A 336 6.26 -18.73 26.10
N GLY A 337 6.57 -17.45 26.08
CA GLY A 337 6.65 -16.63 27.31
C GLY A 337 7.88 -16.93 28.16
N ALA A 338 8.83 -17.69 27.63
CA ALA A 338 10.10 -18.03 28.25
C ALA A 338 11.25 -17.84 27.27
N VAL A 339 12.37 -17.36 27.75
CA VAL A 339 13.57 -17.09 26.93
C VAL A 339 14.79 -17.68 27.64
N MET A 340 15.60 -18.43 26.92
CA MET A 340 16.93 -18.83 27.37
C MET A 340 17.88 -17.63 27.29
N GLY A 341 18.58 -17.32 28.39
CA GLY A 341 19.55 -16.23 28.46
C GLY A 341 20.92 -16.68 27.96
N VAL A 342 21.36 -16.04 26.85
CA VAL A 342 22.66 -16.32 26.22
C VAL A 342 23.47 -15.02 26.13
N PRO A 343 24.07 -14.56 27.24
CA PRO A 343 24.66 -13.23 27.33
C PRO A 343 25.85 -12.99 26.39
N ALA A 344 26.59 -14.01 26.02
CA ALA A 344 27.72 -13.85 25.10
C ALA A 344 27.25 -13.52 23.64
N HIS A 345 26.03 -13.88 23.26
CA HIS A 345 25.56 -13.86 21.86
C HIS A 345 24.22 -13.12 21.63
N ASP A 346 23.63 -12.55 22.66
CA ASP A 346 22.48 -11.65 22.62
C ASP A 346 22.76 -10.39 23.44
N GLN A 347 22.61 -9.22 22.83
CA GLN A 347 22.97 -7.95 23.48
C GLN A 347 22.08 -7.62 24.69
N ARG A 348 20.80 -7.94 24.64
CA ARG A 348 19.88 -7.72 25.77
C ARG A 348 20.24 -8.61 26.94
N ASP A 349 20.61 -9.86 26.66
CA ASP A 349 21.03 -10.82 27.65
C ASP A 349 22.39 -10.43 28.24
N PHE A 350 23.27 -9.86 27.40
CA PHE A 350 24.58 -9.37 27.86
C PHE A 350 24.43 -8.23 28.87
N GLU A 351 23.64 -7.21 28.57
CA GLU A 351 23.38 -6.09 29.45
C GLU A 351 22.72 -6.54 30.77
N PHE A 352 21.75 -7.44 30.67
CA PHE A 352 21.07 -8.02 31.83
C PHE A 352 22.04 -8.84 32.72
N ALA A 353 22.84 -9.70 32.09
CA ALA A 353 23.82 -10.51 32.82
C ALA A 353 24.89 -9.66 33.53
N ARG A 354 25.33 -8.56 32.88
CA ARG A 354 26.26 -7.60 33.49
C ARG A 354 25.64 -6.92 34.70
N LYS A 355 24.40 -6.49 34.58
CA LYS A 355 23.64 -5.80 35.67
C LYS A 355 23.46 -6.72 36.87
N TYR A 356 23.11 -7.98 36.66
CA TYR A 356 22.80 -8.93 37.72
C TYR A 356 23.95 -9.89 38.03
N ASN A 357 25.14 -9.62 37.49
CA ASN A 357 26.35 -10.42 37.71
C ASN A 357 26.16 -11.92 37.42
N LEU A 358 25.45 -12.21 36.33
CA LEU A 358 25.24 -13.56 35.83
C LEU A 358 26.43 -14.03 34.96
N PRO A 359 26.74 -15.33 34.90
CA PRO A 359 27.84 -15.82 34.09
C PRO A 359 27.64 -15.53 32.59
N ILE A 360 28.74 -15.29 31.89
CA ILE A 360 28.78 -15.11 30.43
C ILE A 360 29.67 -16.23 29.88
N ARG A 361 29.11 -17.02 28.91
CA ARG A 361 29.83 -18.12 28.30
C ARG A 361 29.84 -17.97 26.79
N VAL A 362 31.01 -17.85 26.21
CA VAL A 362 31.20 -17.80 24.76
C VAL A 362 31.05 -19.20 24.17
N VAL A 363 30.18 -19.36 23.19
CA VAL A 363 29.96 -20.63 22.47
C VAL A 363 30.03 -20.49 20.96
N ILE A 364 30.18 -19.24 20.47
CA ILE A 364 30.47 -18.94 19.07
C ILE A 364 31.71 -18.05 19.02
N GLN A 365 32.72 -18.49 18.30
CA GLN A 365 33.94 -17.68 18.07
C GLN A 365 33.95 -17.13 16.67
N PRO A 366 34.23 -15.84 16.50
CA PRO A 366 34.45 -15.25 15.18
C PRO A 366 35.70 -15.83 14.52
N PRO A 367 35.80 -15.84 13.18
CA PRO A 367 36.99 -16.31 12.49
C PRO A 367 38.20 -15.46 12.85
N GLY A 368 39.29 -16.13 13.36
CA GLY A 368 40.57 -15.49 13.63
C GLY A 368 40.64 -14.60 14.87
N GLU A 369 39.60 -14.61 15.73
CA GLU A 369 39.55 -13.85 16.98
C GLU A 369 39.05 -14.73 18.12
N GLU A 370 39.66 -14.62 19.32
CA GLU A 370 39.19 -15.31 20.50
C GLU A 370 38.49 -14.32 21.44
N LEU A 371 37.19 -14.56 21.67
CA LEU A 371 36.39 -13.76 22.60
C LEU A 371 36.65 -14.20 24.04
N ASP A 372 36.92 -13.22 24.92
CA ASP A 372 37.08 -13.43 26.34
C ASP A 372 35.88 -12.82 27.09
N PRO A 373 35.06 -13.62 27.79
CA PRO A 373 33.92 -13.13 28.57
C PRO A 373 34.27 -12.05 29.58
N GLN A 374 35.48 -11.98 30.08
CA GLN A 374 35.89 -11.00 31.08
C GLN A 374 36.16 -9.61 30.48
N THR A 375 36.56 -9.57 29.21
CA THR A 375 36.91 -8.32 28.50
C THR A 375 35.86 -7.85 27.50
N MET A 376 34.87 -8.69 27.19
CA MET A 376 33.78 -8.31 26.30
C MET A 376 33.01 -7.08 26.81
N THR A 377 32.77 -6.13 25.95
CA THR A 377 31.97 -4.93 26.20
C THR A 377 30.57 -4.99 25.59
N GLU A 378 30.37 -5.91 24.65
CA GLU A 378 29.11 -6.18 23.94
C GLU A 378 29.01 -7.67 23.58
N ALA A 379 27.82 -8.14 23.30
CA ALA A 379 27.57 -9.48 22.80
C ALA A 379 28.06 -9.65 21.37
N TYR A 380 28.48 -10.86 21.02
CA TYR A 380 28.79 -11.22 19.64
C TYR A 380 27.70 -12.05 19.00
N ALA A 381 26.92 -11.44 18.10
CA ALA A 381 25.81 -12.07 17.39
C ALA A 381 26.16 -12.53 15.95
N GLY A 382 27.43 -12.36 15.54
CA GLY A 382 27.87 -12.61 14.16
C GLY A 382 28.06 -14.11 13.85
N ASP A 383 28.59 -14.36 12.67
CA ASP A 383 28.92 -15.70 12.20
C ASP A 383 30.22 -16.19 12.83
N GLY A 384 30.33 -17.49 13.03
CA GLY A 384 31.51 -18.07 13.64
C GLY A 384 31.39 -19.57 13.75
N VAL A 385 32.28 -20.13 14.56
CA VAL A 385 32.43 -21.56 14.81
C VAL A 385 32.00 -21.88 16.23
N MET A 386 31.25 -22.96 16.41
CA MET A 386 30.84 -23.43 17.75
C MET A 386 32.03 -23.85 18.58
N VAL A 387 32.09 -23.35 19.82
CA VAL A 387 33.07 -23.71 20.84
C VAL A 387 32.33 -23.97 22.17
N ASN A 388 32.96 -24.66 23.11
CA ASN A 388 32.36 -25.00 24.40
C ASN A 388 30.97 -25.67 24.29
N SER A 389 30.76 -26.43 23.23
CA SER A 389 29.46 -26.99 22.81
C SER A 389 29.54 -28.51 22.59
N GLY A 390 30.40 -29.19 23.31
CA GLY A 390 30.54 -30.65 23.30
C GLY A 390 30.80 -31.20 21.88
N GLN A 391 30.00 -32.14 21.48
CA GLN A 391 30.11 -32.79 20.14
C GLN A 391 29.87 -31.86 18.95
N PHE A 392 29.37 -30.64 19.16
CA PHE A 392 29.10 -29.66 18.10
C PHE A 392 30.27 -28.68 17.89
N ASN A 393 31.31 -28.78 18.70
CA ASN A 393 32.52 -27.95 18.55
C ASN A 393 33.08 -28.03 17.11
N GLY A 394 33.45 -26.89 16.58
CA GLY A 394 34.06 -26.77 15.26
C GLY A 394 33.05 -26.60 14.12
N LEU A 395 31.75 -26.77 14.38
CA LEU A 395 30.74 -26.55 13.34
C LEU A 395 30.53 -25.04 13.09
N PRO A 396 30.46 -24.65 11.81
CA PRO A 396 29.96 -23.32 11.44
C PRO A 396 28.53 -23.12 11.93
N LYS A 397 28.15 -21.87 12.18
CA LYS A 397 26.84 -21.49 12.73
C LYS A 397 25.64 -22.20 12.07
N ASP A 398 25.51 -22.17 10.77
CA ASP A 398 24.35 -22.75 10.08
C ASP A 398 24.33 -24.29 10.13
N GLU A 399 25.49 -24.93 10.07
CA GLU A 399 25.60 -26.37 10.24
C GLU A 399 25.34 -26.76 11.71
N GLY A 400 25.82 -25.96 12.65
CA GLY A 400 25.56 -26.11 14.07
C GLY A 400 24.08 -26.03 14.41
N ILE A 401 23.36 -25.07 13.84
CA ILE A 401 21.90 -24.94 14.02
C ILE A 401 21.20 -26.24 13.58
N ARG A 402 21.50 -26.71 12.38
CA ARG A 402 20.88 -27.95 11.83
C ARG A 402 21.25 -29.19 12.68
N ALA A 403 22.50 -29.29 13.08
CA ALA A 403 22.97 -30.44 13.89
C ALA A 403 22.34 -30.45 15.30
N VAL A 404 22.20 -29.30 15.93
CA VAL A 404 21.56 -29.20 17.25
C VAL A 404 20.08 -29.55 17.15
N ILE A 405 19.36 -29.03 16.12
CA ILE A 405 17.96 -29.38 15.90
C ILE A 405 17.77 -30.87 15.71
N ALA A 406 18.57 -31.51 14.84
CA ALA A 406 18.51 -32.95 14.61
C ALA A 406 18.77 -33.77 15.91
N TYR A 407 19.72 -33.36 16.72
CA TYR A 407 20.00 -33.98 18.01
C TYR A 407 18.85 -33.83 19.01
N LEU A 408 18.26 -32.63 19.11
CA LEU A 408 17.11 -32.38 19.97
C LEU A 408 15.90 -33.25 19.60
N GLU A 409 15.66 -33.43 18.31
CA GLU A 409 14.58 -34.29 17.78
C GLU A 409 14.86 -35.77 18.06
N GLU A 410 16.09 -36.25 17.80
CA GLU A 410 16.50 -37.63 18.09
C GLU A 410 16.33 -37.99 19.57
N LYS A 411 16.68 -37.09 20.47
CA LYS A 411 16.63 -37.33 21.93
C LYS A 411 15.28 -36.95 22.55
N GLY A 412 14.33 -36.43 21.79
CA GLY A 412 13.02 -35.99 22.29
C GLY A 412 13.09 -34.78 23.24
N LEU A 413 14.18 -34.00 23.14
CA LEU A 413 14.42 -32.80 23.97
C LEU A 413 13.89 -31.50 23.37
N GLY A 414 13.45 -31.58 22.13
CA GLY A 414 12.95 -30.44 21.39
C GLY A 414 12.65 -30.81 19.95
N ARG A 415 12.36 -29.81 19.14
CA ARG A 415 12.06 -29.99 17.71
C ARG A 415 12.36 -28.70 16.92
N GLY A 416 12.64 -28.85 15.64
CA GLY A 416 12.64 -27.73 14.71
C GLY A 416 11.24 -27.13 14.61
N GLN A 417 11.14 -25.81 14.55
CA GLN A 417 9.87 -25.11 14.50
C GLN A 417 9.98 -23.82 13.71
N VAL A 418 8.92 -23.51 12.99
CA VAL A 418 8.71 -22.23 12.35
C VAL A 418 7.66 -21.45 13.15
N ASN A 419 8.00 -20.23 13.51
CA ASN A 419 7.10 -19.31 14.19
C ASN A 419 6.84 -18.08 13.32
N TYR A 420 5.70 -17.47 13.53
CA TYR A 420 5.30 -16.24 12.87
C TYR A 420 5.00 -15.16 13.90
N ARG A 421 5.37 -13.91 13.60
CA ARG A 421 4.98 -12.74 14.40
C ARG A 421 3.52 -12.38 14.16
N LEU A 422 3.01 -12.65 12.96
CA LEU A 422 1.61 -12.46 12.59
C LEU A 422 0.68 -13.13 13.62
N ARG A 423 -0.36 -12.42 14.02
CA ARG A 423 -1.44 -12.91 14.88
C ARG A 423 -2.75 -12.95 14.12
N ASP A 424 -3.70 -13.77 14.62
CA ASP A 424 -5.02 -13.85 14.02
C ASP A 424 -5.73 -12.50 14.02
N TRP A 425 -6.49 -12.26 12.97
CA TRP A 425 -7.17 -10.99 12.71
C TRP A 425 -8.41 -10.87 13.61
N LEU A 426 -8.40 -9.89 14.51
CA LEU A 426 -9.50 -9.59 15.43
C LEU A 426 -10.65 -8.92 14.70
N ILE A 427 -11.78 -9.58 14.62
CA ILE A 427 -12.96 -9.15 13.86
C ILE A 427 -13.95 -8.35 14.71
N SER A 428 -14.19 -8.75 15.95
CA SER A 428 -15.20 -8.13 16.82
C SER A 428 -14.93 -6.65 17.09
N ARG A 429 -15.99 -5.82 17.02
CA ARG A 429 -15.99 -4.40 17.40
C ARG A 429 -17.21 -4.10 18.27
N GLN A 430 -17.02 -3.34 19.34
CA GLN A 430 -18.06 -2.90 20.27
C GLN A 430 -18.63 -1.55 19.84
N ARG A 431 -18.99 -1.45 18.57
CA ARG A 431 -19.54 -0.26 17.95
C ARG A 431 -20.80 -0.61 17.17
N TYR A 432 -21.72 0.37 17.07
CA TYR A 432 -22.99 0.21 16.38
C TYR A 432 -22.83 0.14 14.85
N TRP A 433 -22.07 1.10 14.26
CA TRP A 433 -22.02 1.27 12.81
C TRP A 433 -21.05 0.29 12.16
N GLY A 434 -21.54 -0.90 11.87
CA GLY A 434 -20.80 -1.99 11.28
C GLY A 434 -21.70 -3.14 10.88
N ALA A 435 -21.19 -4.09 10.12
CA ALA A 435 -21.94 -5.29 9.76
C ALA A 435 -22.11 -6.19 11.00
N PRO A 436 -23.33 -6.54 11.39
CA PRO A 436 -23.56 -7.48 12.49
C PRO A 436 -22.94 -8.85 12.20
N ILE A 437 -22.32 -9.44 13.21
CA ILE A 437 -21.79 -10.80 13.12
C ILE A 437 -22.97 -11.79 13.13
N PRO A 438 -23.15 -12.64 12.11
CA PRO A 438 -24.35 -13.46 11.94
C PRO A 438 -24.30 -14.74 12.78
N ILE A 439 -24.18 -14.59 14.11
CA ILE A 439 -24.07 -15.69 15.08
C ILE A 439 -25.14 -15.55 16.14
N ILE A 440 -25.67 -16.69 16.55
CA ILE A 440 -26.68 -16.85 17.61
C ILE A 440 -26.10 -17.72 18.72
N TYR A 441 -26.36 -17.36 19.96
CA TYR A 441 -26.01 -18.14 21.16
C TYR A 441 -27.23 -18.77 21.77
N CYS A 442 -27.26 -20.09 21.82
CA CYS A 442 -28.33 -20.88 22.43
C CYS A 442 -27.76 -21.63 23.64
N ASP A 443 -28.40 -21.54 24.79
CA ASP A 443 -27.98 -22.25 26.02
C ASP A 443 -27.96 -23.78 25.82
N LYS A 444 -28.79 -24.30 24.92
CA LYS A 444 -28.85 -25.74 24.62
C LYS A 444 -27.92 -26.16 23.48
N CYS A 445 -27.83 -25.35 22.41
CA CYS A 445 -27.13 -25.72 21.17
C CYS A 445 -25.73 -25.07 21.05
N GLY A 446 -25.38 -24.15 21.94
CA GLY A 446 -24.12 -23.41 21.88
C GLY A 446 -24.12 -22.31 20.80
N ILE A 447 -23.00 -22.20 20.09
CA ILE A 447 -22.81 -21.25 18.97
C ILE A 447 -23.56 -21.80 17.74
N VAL A 448 -24.51 -21.03 17.23
CA VAL A 448 -25.36 -21.39 16.07
C VAL A 448 -25.23 -20.29 15.01
N PRO A 449 -24.72 -20.60 13.81
CA PRO A 449 -24.75 -19.65 12.70
C PRO A 449 -26.18 -19.32 12.31
N VAL A 450 -26.43 -18.06 11.92
CA VAL A 450 -27.67 -17.66 11.28
C VAL A 450 -27.80 -18.43 9.96
N PRO A 451 -28.95 -19.05 9.65
CA PRO A 451 -29.17 -19.70 8.36
C PRO A 451 -28.95 -18.70 7.19
N GLU A 452 -28.38 -19.17 6.09
CA GLU A 452 -28.09 -18.32 4.94
C GLU A 452 -29.33 -17.65 4.37
N GLU A 453 -30.45 -18.34 4.36
CA GLU A 453 -31.76 -17.84 3.93
C GLU A 453 -32.31 -16.69 4.78
N ASP A 454 -31.84 -16.55 6.01
CA ASP A 454 -32.27 -15.50 6.95
C ASP A 454 -31.35 -14.25 6.90
N LEU A 455 -30.35 -14.27 6.06
CA LEU A 455 -29.48 -13.10 5.83
C LEU A 455 -30.18 -12.05 4.94
N PRO A 456 -29.95 -10.75 5.17
CA PRO A 456 -29.05 -10.18 6.18
C PRO A 456 -29.66 -10.13 7.56
N VAL A 457 -28.80 -10.24 8.59
CA VAL A 457 -29.13 -9.78 9.94
C VAL A 457 -29.04 -8.25 9.90
N LEU A 458 -30.19 -7.59 9.90
CA LEU A 458 -30.28 -6.14 9.71
C LEU A 458 -29.80 -5.38 10.93
N LEU A 459 -29.08 -4.31 10.70
CA LEU A 459 -28.71 -3.35 11.73
C LEU A 459 -29.96 -2.53 12.12
N PRO A 460 -30.41 -2.57 13.39
CA PRO A 460 -31.58 -1.81 13.81
C PRO A 460 -31.31 -0.32 13.82
N ARG A 461 -32.30 0.49 13.41
CA ARG A 461 -32.16 1.94 13.32
C ARG A 461 -32.35 2.65 14.66
N ASP A 462 -33.31 2.22 15.44
CA ASP A 462 -33.68 2.85 16.72
C ASP A 462 -32.80 2.35 17.88
N VAL A 463 -31.53 2.67 17.85
CA VAL A 463 -30.54 2.27 18.85
C VAL A 463 -29.75 3.51 19.29
N GLU A 464 -29.50 3.63 20.57
CA GLU A 464 -28.57 4.61 21.08
C GLU A 464 -27.11 4.16 20.76
N PHE A 465 -26.45 4.86 19.88
CA PHE A 465 -25.15 4.43 19.31
C PHE A 465 -23.93 5.06 20.01
N LYS A 466 -24.08 5.61 21.20
CA LYS A 466 -22.95 6.18 21.95
C LYS A 466 -21.97 5.09 22.38
N PRO A 467 -20.65 5.30 22.19
CA PRO A 467 -19.65 4.34 22.63
C PRO A 467 -19.60 4.26 24.17
N THR A 468 -20.00 3.13 24.74
CA THR A 468 -20.02 2.90 26.19
C THR A 468 -19.03 1.85 26.66
N GLY A 469 -18.34 1.20 25.71
CA GLY A 469 -17.45 0.07 25.98
C GLY A 469 -18.11 -1.29 25.83
N GLN A 470 -19.45 -1.32 25.67
CA GLN A 470 -20.21 -2.47 25.18
C GLN A 470 -20.81 -2.12 23.82
N SER A 471 -21.14 -3.14 23.03
CA SER A 471 -21.87 -2.88 21.80
C SER A 471 -23.22 -2.25 22.11
N PRO A 472 -23.60 -1.13 21.48
CA PRO A 472 -24.94 -0.56 21.62
C PRO A 472 -26.07 -1.53 21.28
N LEU A 473 -25.82 -2.52 20.43
CA LEU A 473 -26.79 -3.56 20.09
C LEU A 473 -27.15 -4.45 21.28
N ALA A 474 -26.27 -4.57 22.28
CA ALA A 474 -26.54 -5.33 23.50
C ALA A 474 -27.69 -4.74 24.33
N ASP A 475 -27.92 -3.43 24.23
CA ASP A 475 -28.98 -2.70 24.91
C ASP A 475 -30.26 -2.62 24.08
N CYS A 476 -30.34 -3.33 22.94
CA CYS A 476 -31.51 -3.42 22.09
C CYS A 476 -32.17 -4.81 22.20
N PRO A 477 -33.16 -5.00 23.08
CA PRO A 477 -33.80 -6.33 23.29
C PRO A 477 -34.42 -6.93 22.03
N GLU A 478 -34.94 -6.09 21.14
CA GLU A 478 -35.55 -6.51 19.86
C GLU A 478 -34.53 -7.10 18.92
N PHE A 479 -33.28 -6.64 18.99
CA PHE A 479 -32.18 -7.21 18.20
C PHE A 479 -31.60 -8.45 18.89
N VAL A 480 -31.33 -8.37 20.19
CA VAL A 480 -30.61 -9.42 20.94
C VAL A 480 -31.46 -10.71 21.02
N ASN A 481 -32.73 -10.58 21.37
CA ASN A 481 -33.60 -11.77 21.59
C ASN A 481 -34.07 -12.36 20.26
N THR A 482 -33.83 -13.65 20.10
CA THR A 482 -34.22 -14.41 18.92
C THR A 482 -34.54 -15.85 19.25
N THR A 483 -34.91 -16.63 18.27
CA THR A 483 -35.17 -18.06 18.37
C THR A 483 -34.02 -18.85 17.78
N CYS A 484 -33.59 -19.89 18.49
CA CYS A 484 -32.54 -20.78 17.97
C CYS A 484 -33.01 -21.52 16.72
N PRO A 485 -32.34 -21.41 15.57
CA PRO A 485 -32.77 -22.10 14.35
C PRO A 485 -32.62 -23.64 14.42
N ARG A 486 -31.87 -24.16 15.40
CA ARG A 486 -31.68 -25.61 15.58
C ARG A 486 -32.73 -26.24 16.46
N CYS A 487 -33.03 -25.63 17.62
CA CYS A 487 -33.95 -26.26 18.63
C CYS A 487 -35.26 -25.50 18.82
N GLY A 488 -35.44 -24.33 18.22
CA GLY A 488 -36.62 -23.49 18.36
C GLY A 488 -36.78 -22.81 19.73
N GLY A 489 -35.82 -22.98 20.63
CA GLY A 489 -35.81 -22.35 21.95
C GLY A 489 -35.34 -20.91 21.94
N PRO A 490 -35.49 -20.19 23.09
CA PRO A 490 -34.97 -18.82 23.19
C PRO A 490 -33.46 -18.77 22.99
N ALA A 491 -32.98 -17.76 22.29
CA ALA A 491 -31.57 -17.57 22.01
C ALA A 491 -31.23 -16.07 21.92
N ARG A 492 -29.98 -15.76 21.86
CA ARG A 492 -29.45 -14.38 21.79
C ARG A 492 -28.52 -14.21 20.60
N ARG A 493 -28.64 -13.09 19.89
CA ARG A 493 -27.73 -12.73 18.81
C ARG A 493 -26.38 -12.24 19.36
N GLU A 494 -25.32 -12.47 18.60
CA GLU A 494 -24.07 -11.73 18.78
C GLU A 494 -24.33 -10.24 18.60
N THR A 495 -23.79 -9.43 19.49
CA THR A 495 -24.03 -7.97 19.51
C THR A 495 -22.83 -7.16 19.00
N ASP A 496 -21.68 -7.77 18.87
CA ASP A 496 -20.53 -7.12 18.23
C ASP A 496 -20.74 -7.03 16.72
N THR A 497 -20.19 -5.98 16.13
CA THR A 497 -20.12 -5.78 14.68
C THR A 497 -18.73 -6.13 14.17
N MET A 498 -18.60 -6.29 12.86
CA MET A 498 -17.34 -6.65 12.25
C MET A 498 -16.43 -5.45 12.05
N ASP A 499 -15.12 -5.68 12.10
CA ASP A 499 -14.12 -4.76 11.61
C ASP A 499 -14.46 -4.27 10.20
N THR A 500 -14.33 -2.97 9.97
CA THR A 500 -14.59 -2.35 8.65
C THR A 500 -13.76 -2.98 7.54
N PHE A 501 -12.55 -3.46 7.83
CA PHE A 501 -11.69 -4.13 6.84
C PHE A 501 -12.26 -5.45 6.32
N MET A 502 -13.17 -6.08 7.05
CA MET A 502 -13.94 -7.20 6.51
C MET A 502 -14.82 -6.77 5.32
N CYS A 503 -15.44 -5.61 5.42
CA CYS A 503 -16.28 -5.06 4.35
C CYS A 503 -15.47 -4.71 3.10
N SER A 504 -14.26 -4.20 3.27
CA SER A 504 -13.38 -3.78 2.17
C SER A 504 -12.50 -4.91 1.59
N SER A 505 -12.52 -6.10 2.20
CA SER A 505 -11.69 -7.21 1.73
C SER A 505 -12.21 -7.95 0.50
N TRP A 506 -13.39 -7.60 0.01
CA TRP A 506 -14.02 -8.28 -1.12
C TRP A 506 -14.77 -7.36 -2.12
N TYR A 507 -14.76 -6.04 -1.93
CA TYR A 507 -15.54 -5.08 -2.73
C TYR A 507 -15.16 -5.08 -4.21
N TYR A 508 -13.90 -5.36 -4.53
CA TYR A 508 -13.41 -5.46 -5.91
C TYR A 508 -14.03 -6.64 -6.68
N TYR A 509 -14.51 -7.67 -6.01
CA TYR A 509 -15.35 -8.72 -6.61
C TYR A 509 -16.76 -8.19 -6.85
N ARG A 510 -17.33 -7.48 -5.86
CA ARG A 510 -18.72 -6.98 -5.91
C ARG A 510 -18.94 -6.01 -7.06
N TYR A 511 -17.98 -5.17 -7.38
CA TYR A 511 -18.08 -4.23 -8.51
C TYR A 511 -18.34 -4.92 -9.86
N THR A 512 -17.96 -6.15 -10.04
CA THR A 512 -18.18 -6.87 -11.30
C THR A 512 -19.66 -7.19 -11.54
N SER A 513 -20.44 -7.32 -10.46
CA SER A 513 -21.88 -7.61 -10.50
C SER A 513 -22.59 -7.02 -9.28
N PRO A 514 -22.67 -5.67 -9.15
CA PRO A 514 -23.09 -5.02 -7.92
C PRO A 514 -24.57 -5.23 -7.58
N ARG A 515 -25.38 -5.72 -8.52
CA ARG A 515 -26.83 -5.99 -8.35
C ARG A 515 -27.15 -7.47 -8.25
N GLU A 516 -26.12 -8.35 -8.19
CA GLU A 516 -26.36 -9.77 -7.95
C GLU A 516 -26.99 -9.99 -6.57
N ASP A 517 -28.09 -10.73 -6.53
CA ASP A 517 -28.87 -10.93 -5.30
C ASP A 517 -28.92 -12.38 -4.80
N LYS A 518 -28.50 -13.33 -5.63
CA LYS A 518 -28.46 -14.76 -5.31
C LYS A 518 -27.10 -15.23 -4.81
N HIS A 519 -26.05 -14.53 -5.21
CA HIS A 519 -24.68 -14.82 -4.89
C HIS A 519 -23.93 -13.52 -4.54
N PRO A 520 -22.77 -13.58 -3.87
CA PRO A 520 -21.98 -12.39 -3.58
C PRO A 520 -21.49 -11.69 -4.87
N TRP A 521 -21.31 -12.43 -5.94
CA TRP A 521 -20.97 -11.98 -7.29
C TRP A 521 -21.34 -13.03 -8.34
N ASP A 522 -21.42 -12.61 -9.57
CA ASP A 522 -21.49 -13.49 -10.73
C ASP A 522 -20.12 -14.07 -11.04
N ARG A 523 -19.99 -15.41 -11.03
CA ARG A 523 -18.71 -16.09 -11.22
C ARG A 523 -18.07 -15.80 -12.59
N ALA A 524 -18.83 -15.77 -13.65
CA ALA A 524 -18.31 -15.53 -15.00
C ALA A 524 -17.74 -14.11 -15.11
N ARG A 525 -18.39 -13.12 -14.51
CA ARG A 525 -17.92 -11.72 -14.47
C ARG A 525 -16.66 -11.57 -13.64
N VAL A 526 -16.59 -12.22 -12.48
CA VAL A 526 -15.37 -12.25 -11.67
C VAL A 526 -14.22 -12.91 -12.43
N ASP A 527 -14.44 -14.04 -13.05
CA ASP A 527 -13.39 -14.73 -13.83
C ASP A 527 -12.92 -13.91 -15.04
N TYR A 528 -13.77 -13.03 -15.60
CA TYR A 528 -13.41 -12.13 -16.68
C TYR A 528 -12.59 -10.92 -16.18
N TRP A 529 -13.00 -10.27 -15.11
CA TRP A 529 -12.43 -9.01 -14.67
C TRP A 529 -11.22 -9.14 -13.74
N LEU A 530 -11.22 -10.13 -12.85
CA LEU A 530 -10.15 -10.33 -11.87
C LEU A 530 -8.95 -11.13 -12.44
N PRO A 531 -7.73 -10.86 -11.96
CA PRO A 531 -7.36 -9.89 -10.93
C PRO A 531 -7.50 -8.43 -11.39
N VAL A 532 -7.55 -7.51 -10.42
CA VAL A 532 -7.44 -6.06 -10.70
C VAL A 532 -6.10 -5.80 -11.37
N ASP A 533 -6.11 -5.13 -12.52
CA ASP A 533 -4.89 -4.89 -13.29
C ASP A 533 -4.04 -3.78 -12.68
N GLN A 534 -4.65 -2.68 -12.27
CA GLN A 534 -3.98 -1.59 -11.55
C GLN A 534 -4.78 -1.19 -10.32
N TYR A 535 -4.17 -1.33 -9.15
CA TYR A 535 -4.68 -0.84 -7.89
C TYR A 535 -3.91 0.39 -7.42
N ILE A 536 -4.62 1.38 -6.87
CA ILE A 536 -4.04 2.66 -6.46
C ILE A 536 -4.56 3.03 -5.08
N GLY A 537 -3.67 3.34 -4.15
CA GLY A 537 -4.07 3.76 -2.81
C GLY A 537 -2.89 4.10 -1.89
N GLY A 538 -3.19 4.34 -0.62
CA GLY A 538 -2.20 4.74 0.36
C GLY A 538 -1.33 3.59 0.85
N VAL A 539 -0.05 3.87 1.08
CA VAL A 539 0.92 2.89 1.63
C VAL A 539 0.59 2.45 3.07
N GLU A 540 -0.19 3.24 3.80
CA GLU A 540 -0.67 2.92 5.14
C GLU A 540 -1.46 1.61 5.21
N HIS A 541 -2.01 1.16 4.09
CA HIS A 541 -2.76 -0.09 3.98
C HIS A 541 -1.90 -1.33 3.73
N ALA A 542 -0.57 -1.19 3.68
CA ALA A 542 0.35 -2.29 3.36
C ALA A 542 0.15 -3.55 4.21
N ILE A 543 -0.04 -3.39 5.53
CA ILE A 543 -0.27 -4.46 6.50
C ILE A 543 -1.72 -4.55 6.98
N LEU A 544 -2.60 -3.69 6.49
CA LEU A 544 -4.03 -3.65 6.76
C LEU A 544 -4.81 -4.23 5.58
N HIS A 545 -5.53 -3.38 4.87
CA HIS A 545 -6.38 -3.74 3.75
C HIS A 545 -5.67 -4.63 2.71
N LEU A 546 -4.44 -4.32 2.32
CA LEU A 546 -3.70 -5.08 1.31
C LEU A 546 -3.35 -6.50 1.77
N LEU A 547 -3.01 -6.68 3.03
CA LEU A 547 -2.74 -8.00 3.61
C LEU A 547 -4.04 -8.80 3.76
N TYR A 548 -5.10 -8.18 4.29
CA TYR A 548 -6.39 -8.83 4.47
C TYR A 548 -7.02 -9.23 3.13
N SER A 549 -6.92 -8.39 2.10
CA SER A 549 -7.41 -8.71 0.75
C SER A 549 -6.71 -9.92 0.14
N ARG A 550 -5.41 -10.05 0.35
CA ARG A 550 -4.64 -11.23 -0.07
C ARG A 550 -5.07 -12.49 0.67
N PHE A 551 -5.18 -12.41 1.99
CA PHE A 551 -5.71 -13.50 2.81
C PHE A 551 -7.11 -13.92 2.35
N PHE A 552 -8.00 -12.96 2.18
CA PHE A 552 -9.38 -13.20 1.80
C PHE A 552 -9.49 -13.87 0.43
N THR A 553 -8.73 -13.39 -0.55
CA THR A 553 -8.65 -13.99 -1.89
C THR A 553 -8.19 -15.44 -1.84
N LYS A 554 -7.19 -15.77 -1.03
CA LYS A 554 -6.73 -17.17 -0.88
C LYS A 554 -7.78 -18.07 -0.25
N VAL A 555 -8.52 -17.57 0.74
CA VAL A 555 -9.66 -18.28 1.33
C VAL A 555 -10.75 -18.55 0.29
N LEU A 556 -11.10 -17.53 -0.49
CA LEU A 556 -12.11 -17.65 -1.55
C LEU A 556 -11.67 -18.62 -2.66
N TYR A 557 -10.41 -18.63 -3.00
CA TYR A 557 -9.83 -19.60 -3.92
C TYR A 557 -9.95 -21.04 -3.38
N ASP A 558 -9.60 -21.26 -2.12
CA ASP A 558 -9.71 -22.56 -1.47
C ASP A 558 -11.16 -23.04 -1.35
N LEU A 559 -12.12 -22.11 -1.25
CA LEU A 559 -13.55 -22.40 -1.26
C LEU A 559 -14.12 -22.63 -2.68
N GLY A 560 -13.31 -22.43 -3.71
CA GLY A 560 -13.74 -22.56 -5.11
C GLY A 560 -14.61 -21.39 -5.60
N LEU A 561 -14.67 -20.28 -4.87
CA LEU A 561 -15.49 -19.12 -5.20
C LEU A 561 -14.86 -18.18 -6.21
N VAL A 562 -13.53 -18.20 -6.32
CA VAL A 562 -12.75 -17.42 -7.30
C VAL A 562 -11.63 -18.27 -7.88
N GLY A 563 -11.14 -17.92 -9.08
CA GLY A 563 -10.08 -18.63 -9.79
C GLY A 563 -8.68 -18.04 -9.59
N ILE A 564 -8.52 -17.05 -8.75
CA ILE A 564 -7.26 -16.34 -8.53
C ILE A 564 -6.80 -16.47 -7.07
N GLN A 565 -5.49 -16.38 -6.85
CA GLN A 565 -4.89 -16.43 -5.52
C GLN A 565 -4.36 -15.08 -5.02
N GLU A 566 -4.20 -14.11 -5.93
CA GLU A 566 -3.81 -12.73 -5.62
C GLU A 566 -4.79 -11.76 -6.26
N PRO A 567 -5.30 -10.76 -5.51
CA PRO A 567 -6.37 -9.90 -6.00
C PRO A 567 -5.90 -8.79 -6.94
N PHE A 568 -4.66 -8.31 -6.81
CA PHE A 568 -4.16 -7.13 -7.50
C PHE A 568 -2.83 -7.44 -8.18
N THR A 569 -2.78 -7.26 -9.50
CA THR A 569 -1.56 -7.52 -10.30
C THR A 569 -0.52 -6.42 -10.07
N ASN A 570 -0.92 -5.16 -10.25
CA ASN A 570 -0.05 -4.00 -10.06
C ASN A 570 -0.61 -3.11 -8.96
N LEU A 571 0.28 -2.59 -8.14
CA LEU A 571 -0.03 -1.66 -7.06
C LEU A 571 0.80 -0.39 -7.21
N LEU A 572 0.12 0.76 -7.16
CA LEU A 572 0.73 2.07 -7.02
C LEU A 572 0.38 2.65 -5.65
N THR A 573 1.39 2.95 -4.85
CA THR A 573 1.20 3.65 -3.58
C THR A 573 1.52 5.12 -3.76
N GLN A 574 0.51 5.98 -3.56
CA GLN A 574 0.67 7.42 -3.70
C GLN A 574 1.31 8.06 -2.46
N GLY A 575 2.07 9.14 -2.71
CA GLY A 575 2.57 10.01 -1.65
C GLY A 575 1.49 10.96 -1.10
N MET A 576 1.76 11.59 0.03
CA MET A 576 0.86 12.54 0.67
C MET A 576 0.86 13.90 -0.03
N VAL A 577 -0.23 14.64 0.14
CA VAL A 577 -0.27 16.07 -0.19
C VAL A 577 0.04 16.86 1.07
N LEU A 578 1.14 17.62 1.02
CA LEU A 578 1.64 18.44 2.12
C LEU A 578 1.36 19.90 1.85
N LYS A 579 1.26 20.69 2.92
CA LYS A 579 1.31 22.17 2.87
C LYS A 579 2.17 22.68 4.01
N ASP A 580 3.10 23.57 3.67
CA ASP A 580 4.09 24.10 4.60
C ASP A 580 4.93 22.98 5.28
N GLY A 581 5.33 21.99 4.49
CA GLY A 581 6.14 20.85 4.91
C GLY A 581 5.44 19.83 5.82
N ALA A 582 4.12 19.94 6.01
CA ALA A 582 3.36 19.09 6.90
C ALA A 582 2.08 18.54 6.24
N LYS A 583 1.65 17.36 6.71
CA LYS A 583 0.35 16.79 6.30
C LYS A 583 -0.76 17.79 6.62
N MET A 584 -1.65 17.99 5.66
CA MET A 584 -2.83 18.84 5.83
C MET A 584 -3.72 18.32 6.95
N SER A 585 -4.09 19.18 7.89
CA SER A 585 -5.05 18.87 8.94
C SER A 585 -5.82 20.11 9.39
N LYS A 586 -7.08 19.93 9.78
CA LYS A 586 -7.91 21.03 10.30
C LYS A 586 -7.33 21.66 11.56
N SER A 587 -6.68 20.86 12.41
CA SER A 587 -6.05 21.33 13.64
C SER A 587 -4.83 22.23 13.41
N ARG A 588 -4.17 22.10 12.26
CA ARG A 588 -3.03 22.94 11.85
C ARG A 588 -3.43 24.15 11.02
N GLY A 589 -4.69 24.21 10.56
CA GLY A 589 -5.18 25.30 9.72
C GLY A 589 -4.55 25.36 8.32
N ASN A 590 -3.91 24.28 7.86
CA ASN A 590 -3.20 24.19 6.58
C ASN A 590 -3.96 23.39 5.52
N VAL A 591 -5.27 23.23 5.67
CA VAL A 591 -6.11 22.48 4.71
C VAL A 591 -6.41 23.33 3.48
N VAL A 592 -6.26 22.72 2.28
CA VAL A 592 -6.72 23.27 1.01
C VAL A 592 -8.00 22.54 0.62
N SER A 593 -9.07 23.31 0.39
CA SER A 593 -10.37 22.77 -0.03
C SER A 593 -10.38 22.52 -1.54
N PRO A 594 -10.65 21.27 -1.98
CA PRO A 594 -10.87 20.99 -3.41
C PRO A 594 -11.98 21.84 -4.01
N GLU A 595 -13.07 22.08 -3.28
CA GLU A 595 -14.20 22.90 -3.75
C GLU A 595 -13.78 24.33 -4.08
N GLU A 596 -12.96 24.96 -3.24
CA GLU A 596 -12.46 26.31 -3.46
C GLU A 596 -11.55 26.39 -4.69
N ILE A 597 -10.69 25.39 -4.87
CA ILE A 597 -9.78 25.34 -6.03
C ILE A 597 -10.56 25.12 -7.33
N VAL A 598 -11.52 24.21 -7.34
CA VAL A 598 -12.37 23.95 -8.52
C VAL A 598 -13.24 25.15 -8.83
N ALA A 599 -13.79 25.83 -7.83
CA ALA A 599 -14.59 27.04 -8.02
C ALA A 599 -13.78 28.21 -8.59
N LYS A 600 -12.52 28.34 -8.21
CA LYS A 600 -11.64 29.44 -8.63
C LYS A 600 -10.93 29.19 -9.96
N TYR A 601 -10.50 27.96 -10.22
CA TYR A 601 -9.63 27.62 -11.35
C TYR A 601 -10.19 26.53 -12.29
N GLY A 602 -11.22 25.83 -11.88
CA GLY A 602 -11.79 24.69 -12.61
C GLY A 602 -11.21 23.34 -12.20
N ALA A 603 -11.94 22.28 -12.54
CA ALA A 603 -11.54 20.89 -12.26
C ALA A 603 -10.29 20.48 -13.05
N ASP A 604 -10.20 20.84 -14.32
CA ASP A 604 -9.04 20.51 -15.16
C ASP A 604 -7.74 21.10 -14.60
N THR A 605 -7.77 22.33 -14.07
CA THR A 605 -6.62 22.94 -13.43
C THR A 605 -6.21 22.21 -12.15
N ALA A 606 -7.16 21.85 -11.30
CA ALA A 606 -6.89 21.09 -10.08
C ALA A 606 -6.28 19.72 -10.39
N ARG A 607 -6.83 19.00 -11.35
CA ARG A 607 -6.32 17.71 -11.82
C ARG A 607 -4.90 17.84 -12.38
N LEU A 608 -4.70 18.81 -13.27
CA LEU A 608 -3.40 19.03 -13.92
C LEU A 608 -2.31 19.34 -12.91
N PHE A 609 -2.58 20.23 -11.95
CA PHE A 609 -1.61 20.56 -10.90
C PHE A 609 -1.24 19.34 -10.06
N ILE A 610 -2.24 18.58 -9.59
CA ILE A 610 -1.98 17.42 -8.71
C ILE A 610 -1.19 16.30 -9.41
N LEU A 611 -1.30 16.22 -10.74
CA LEU A 611 -0.59 15.24 -11.55
C LEU A 611 0.80 15.73 -11.99
N PHE A 612 0.96 17.04 -12.12
CA PHE A 612 2.20 17.66 -12.60
C PHE A 612 3.22 17.93 -11.49
N ALA A 613 2.76 18.26 -10.27
CA ALA A 613 3.63 18.80 -9.21
C ALA A 613 4.67 17.81 -8.68
N ALA A 614 4.40 16.51 -8.71
CA ALA A 614 5.34 15.47 -8.26
C ALA A 614 5.00 14.11 -8.88
N PRO A 615 5.98 13.18 -8.96
CA PRO A 615 5.70 11.79 -9.26
C PRO A 615 4.69 11.20 -8.27
N PRO A 616 3.79 10.28 -8.69
CA PRO A 616 2.72 9.76 -7.82
C PRO A 616 3.18 9.15 -6.51
N GLU A 617 4.33 8.49 -6.51
CA GLU A 617 4.89 7.80 -5.33
C GLU A 617 5.50 8.75 -4.30
N ARG A 618 5.80 9.99 -4.69
CA ARG A 618 6.40 11.00 -3.81
C ARG A 618 5.36 11.91 -3.20
N ASP A 619 5.69 12.45 -2.04
CA ASP A 619 4.92 13.52 -1.43
C ASP A 619 4.92 14.75 -2.34
N LEU A 620 3.78 15.45 -2.33
CA LEU A 620 3.53 16.63 -3.13
C LEU A 620 3.38 17.83 -2.18
N GLU A 621 4.20 18.85 -2.37
CA GLU A 621 4.03 20.12 -1.65
C GLU A 621 3.04 21.01 -2.39
N TRP A 622 2.00 21.45 -1.70
CA TRP A 622 0.99 22.35 -2.26
C TRP A 622 1.59 23.72 -2.58
N SER A 623 1.30 24.21 -3.77
CA SER A 623 1.75 25.52 -4.26
C SER A 623 0.63 26.26 -4.97
N ASP A 624 0.18 27.37 -4.40
CA ASP A 624 -0.81 28.23 -5.04
C ASP A 624 -0.28 28.82 -6.35
N GLN A 625 1.01 29.14 -6.44
CA GLN A 625 1.65 29.59 -7.67
C GLN A 625 1.68 28.48 -8.72
N GLY A 626 1.88 27.24 -8.33
CA GLY A 626 1.85 26.09 -9.20
C GLY A 626 0.46 25.89 -9.82
N VAL A 627 -0.59 26.05 -9.02
CA VAL A 627 -1.99 25.98 -9.49
C VAL A 627 -2.28 27.09 -10.51
N GLU A 628 -1.88 28.31 -10.24
CA GLU A 628 -2.00 29.42 -11.17
C GLU A 628 -1.18 29.20 -12.46
N GLY A 629 -0.02 28.58 -12.35
CA GLY A 629 0.79 28.18 -13.50
C GLY A 629 0.06 27.21 -14.41
N CYS A 630 -0.58 26.20 -13.83
CA CYS A 630 -1.42 25.24 -14.59
C CYS A 630 -2.63 25.92 -15.23
N TYR A 631 -3.29 26.83 -14.51
CA TYR A 631 -4.41 27.60 -15.05
C TYR A 631 -3.98 28.45 -16.25
N ARG A 632 -2.84 29.16 -16.14
CA ARG A 632 -2.27 29.93 -17.26
C ARG A 632 -1.91 29.02 -18.45
N PHE A 633 -1.36 27.85 -18.18
CA PHE A 633 -1.07 26.87 -19.23
C PHE A 633 -2.33 26.44 -19.99
N LEU A 634 -3.42 26.08 -19.31
CA LEU A 634 -4.68 25.72 -19.96
C LEU A 634 -5.27 26.88 -20.77
N ASN A 635 -5.17 28.11 -20.28
CA ASN A 635 -5.54 29.32 -21.06
C ASN A 635 -4.66 29.47 -22.31
N ARG A 636 -3.38 29.14 -22.25
CA ARG A 636 -2.51 29.14 -23.43
C ARG A 636 -2.92 28.09 -24.44
N VAL A 637 -3.25 26.88 -23.99
CA VAL A 637 -3.78 25.82 -24.87
C VAL A 637 -5.07 26.28 -25.53
N TRP A 638 -5.99 26.88 -24.75
CA TRP A 638 -7.25 27.44 -25.30
C TRP A 638 -6.99 28.45 -26.41
N ARG A 639 -6.18 29.46 -26.16
CA ARG A 639 -5.88 30.49 -27.14
C ARG A 639 -5.20 29.95 -28.38
N LEU A 640 -4.26 29.02 -28.22
CA LEU A 640 -3.57 28.37 -29.34
C LEU A 640 -4.56 27.67 -30.26
N VAL A 641 -5.38 26.78 -29.71
CA VAL A 641 -6.31 25.97 -30.48
C VAL A 641 -7.44 26.85 -31.07
N ALA A 642 -7.96 27.78 -30.27
CA ALA A 642 -8.99 28.72 -30.73
C ALA A 642 -8.57 29.53 -31.98
N SER A 643 -7.29 29.92 -32.04
CA SER A 643 -6.75 30.70 -33.15
C SER A 643 -6.60 29.93 -34.46
N VAL A 644 -6.67 28.61 -34.43
CA VAL A 644 -6.52 27.75 -35.63
C VAL A 644 -7.70 26.83 -35.87
N ALA A 645 -8.72 26.83 -34.97
CA ALA A 645 -9.85 25.91 -35.05
C ALA A 645 -10.66 26.05 -36.33
N GLY A 646 -10.84 27.27 -36.78
CA GLY A 646 -11.54 27.52 -38.05
C GLY A 646 -10.67 27.08 -39.24
N GLY A 647 -11.11 26.05 -39.94
CA GLY A 647 -10.39 25.52 -41.10
C GLY A 647 -9.33 24.44 -40.78
N LEU A 648 -9.14 24.07 -39.53
CA LEU A 648 -8.12 23.03 -39.18
C LEU A 648 -8.36 21.70 -39.91
N LEU A 649 -9.60 21.28 -40.04
CA LEU A 649 -9.98 20.04 -40.74
C LEU A 649 -9.95 20.13 -42.28
N GLU A 650 -9.76 21.30 -42.84
CA GLU A 650 -9.56 21.47 -44.27
C GLU A 650 -8.17 20.97 -44.70
N ALA A 651 -7.19 20.99 -43.81
CA ALA A 651 -5.88 20.41 -44.02
C ALA A 651 -5.95 18.89 -44.02
N PRO A 652 -5.03 18.18 -44.74
CA PRO A 652 -4.92 16.74 -44.64
C PRO A 652 -4.59 16.29 -43.21
N PRO A 653 -5.07 15.10 -42.76
CA PRO A 653 -4.82 14.62 -41.39
C PRO A 653 -3.37 14.21 -41.13
N LYS A 654 -2.62 13.98 -42.20
CA LYS A 654 -1.17 13.64 -42.12
C LYS A 654 -0.41 14.40 -43.20
N PRO A 655 0.81 14.85 -42.91
CA PRO A 655 1.66 15.42 -43.93
C PRO A 655 2.04 14.38 -44.99
N ALA A 656 2.22 14.83 -46.22
CA ALA A 656 2.60 14.01 -47.38
C ALA A 656 4.02 14.33 -47.86
N GLY A 657 4.77 13.31 -48.28
CA GLY A 657 6.10 13.46 -48.84
C GLY A 657 7.16 13.72 -47.81
N LYS A 658 8.38 14.09 -48.31
CA LYS A 658 9.53 14.34 -47.44
C LYS A 658 9.47 15.74 -46.85
N LEU A 659 9.31 15.85 -45.54
CA LEU A 659 9.34 17.10 -44.81
C LEU A 659 10.80 17.61 -44.65
N VAL A 660 10.97 18.93 -44.69
CA VAL A 660 12.26 19.60 -44.49
C VAL A 660 12.10 20.82 -43.58
N GLY A 661 13.20 21.30 -43.02
CA GLY A 661 13.24 22.52 -42.20
C GLY A 661 12.28 22.51 -41.01
N VAL A 662 11.58 23.61 -40.82
CA VAL A 662 10.64 23.81 -39.67
C VAL A 662 9.50 22.81 -39.65
N ASN A 663 9.02 22.34 -40.79
CA ASN A 663 7.94 21.36 -40.92
C ASN A 663 8.41 20.00 -40.42
N ARG A 664 9.62 19.59 -40.77
CA ARG A 664 10.21 18.35 -40.26
C ARG A 664 10.45 18.41 -38.74
N GLN A 665 10.99 19.54 -38.27
CA GLN A 665 11.23 19.72 -36.83
C GLN A 665 9.94 19.64 -36.01
N MET A 666 8.88 20.27 -36.46
CA MET A 666 7.59 20.25 -35.78
C MET A 666 6.96 18.85 -35.80
N HIS A 667 6.99 18.19 -36.95
CA HIS A 667 6.52 16.81 -37.11
C HIS A 667 7.29 15.85 -36.18
N ARG A 668 8.62 15.97 -36.18
CA ARG A 668 9.49 15.16 -35.30
C ARG A 668 9.16 15.39 -33.82
N LEU A 669 9.01 16.64 -33.37
CA LEU A 669 8.70 16.93 -31.98
C LEU A 669 7.31 16.39 -31.58
N THR A 670 6.32 16.46 -32.47
CA THR A 670 5.01 15.86 -32.22
C THR A 670 5.13 14.37 -31.94
N HIS A 671 5.89 13.63 -32.77
CA HIS A 671 6.05 12.18 -32.59
C HIS A 671 6.95 11.81 -31.39
N LEU A 672 7.97 12.62 -31.08
CA LEU A 672 8.74 12.46 -29.84
C LEU A 672 7.87 12.66 -28.60
N THR A 673 6.96 13.64 -28.64
CA THR A 673 6.03 13.89 -27.54
C THR A 673 5.05 12.74 -27.39
N ILE A 674 4.50 12.19 -28.47
CA ILE A 674 3.65 10.99 -28.42
C ILE A 674 4.38 9.83 -27.74
N LYS A 675 5.59 9.55 -28.20
CA LYS A 675 6.43 8.49 -27.62
C LYS A 675 6.63 8.70 -26.12
N LYS A 676 7.09 9.88 -25.74
CA LYS A 676 7.42 10.20 -24.34
C LYS A 676 6.19 10.12 -23.43
N VAL A 677 5.08 10.73 -23.82
CA VAL A 677 3.84 10.72 -23.02
C VAL A 677 3.31 9.28 -22.88
N THR A 678 3.36 8.49 -23.96
CA THR A 678 2.93 7.08 -23.94
C THR A 678 3.76 6.24 -22.96
N GLU A 679 5.08 6.39 -23.00
CA GLU A 679 5.99 5.68 -22.09
C GLU A 679 5.84 6.15 -20.64
N ASP A 680 5.71 7.45 -20.42
CA ASP A 680 5.60 8.04 -19.08
C ASP A 680 4.28 7.66 -18.39
N ILE A 681 3.16 7.59 -19.12
CA ILE A 681 1.89 7.12 -18.55
C ILE A 681 1.90 5.59 -18.41
N GLY A 682 2.27 4.86 -19.47
CA GLY A 682 2.05 3.42 -19.57
C GLY A 682 3.00 2.57 -18.74
N ASN A 683 4.27 2.97 -18.65
CA ASN A 683 5.30 2.13 -18.07
C ASN A 683 5.84 2.65 -16.72
N ARG A 684 5.78 3.96 -16.50
CA ARG A 684 6.51 4.63 -15.41
C ARG A 684 5.63 5.41 -14.46
N PHE A 685 4.37 5.69 -14.81
CA PHE A 685 3.50 6.63 -14.10
C PHE A 685 4.15 8.00 -13.81
N ASN A 686 5.02 8.45 -14.71
CA ASN A 686 5.70 9.74 -14.60
C ASN A 686 4.83 10.86 -15.22
N PHE A 687 3.69 11.12 -14.62
CA PHE A 687 2.74 12.11 -15.15
C PHE A 687 3.31 13.52 -15.22
N ASN A 688 4.16 13.89 -14.27
CA ASN A 688 4.83 15.18 -14.26
C ASN A 688 5.70 15.40 -15.51
N THR A 689 6.44 14.40 -15.94
CA THR A 689 7.29 14.50 -17.15
C THR A 689 6.46 14.40 -18.43
N ALA A 690 5.37 13.66 -18.42
CA ALA A 690 4.40 13.64 -19.52
C ALA A 690 3.78 15.03 -19.74
N VAL A 691 3.34 15.69 -18.68
CA VAL A 691 2.78 17.05 -18.74
C VAL A 691 3.85 18.04 -19.21
N SER A 692 5.08 17.93 -18.73
CA SER A 692 6.20 18.77 -19.20
C SER A 692 6.42 18.64 -20.72
N ALA A 693 6.38 17.42 -21.24
CA ALA A 693 6.52 17.19 -22.69
C ALA A 693 5.37 17.82 -23.47
N ILE A 694 4.14 17.76 -22.95
CA ILE A 694 2.98 18.42 -23.55
C ILE A 694 3.15 19.95 -23.54
N MET A 695 3.68 20.53 -22.45
CA MET A 695 3.98 21.96 -22.35
C MET A 695 5.02 22.39 -23.38
N GLU A 696 6.06 21.59 -23.62
CA GLU A 696 7.05 21.82 -24.67
C GLU A 696 6.43 21.79 -26.07
N LEU A 697 5.52 20.84 -26.31
CA LEU A 697 4.78 20.77 -27.58
C LEU A 697 3.93 22.02 -27.79
N VAL A 698 3.26 22.55 -26.78
CA VAL A 698 2.50 23.80 -26.85
C VAL A 698 3.41 24.96 -27.21
N ASN A 699 4.59 25.07 -26.58
CA ASN A 699 5.56 26.12 -26.90
C ASN A 699 5.99 26.07 -28.37
N ALA A 700 6.30 24.87 -28.85
CA ALA A 700 6.69 24.66 -30.24
C ALA A 700 5.59 24.97 -31.24
N LEU A 701 4.34 24.62 -30.93
CA LEU A 701 3.19 24.93 -31.76
C LEU A 701 2.94 26.44 -31.82
N TYR A 702 3.15 27.19 -30.75
CA TYR A 702 3.09 28.65 -30.77
C TYR A 702 4.15 29.23 -31.72
N GLN A 703 5.38 28.75 -31.65
CA GLN A 703 6.45 29.18 -32.55
C GLN A 703 6.16 28.79 -34.01
N TYR A 704 5.71 27.55 -34.22
CA TYR A 704 5.38 27.07 -35.55
C TYR A 704 4.25 27.86 -36.21
N LYS A 705 3.24 28.29 -35.45
CA LYS A 705 2.15 29.10 -35.91
C LYS A 705 2.60 30.48 -36.42
N GLU A 706 3.68 31.04 -35.89
CA GLU A 706 4.27 32.30 -36.31
C GLU A 706 5.11 32.19 -37.60
N VAL A 707 5.39 30.96 -38.06
CA VAL A 707 6.03 30.74 -39.36
C VAL A 707 5.13 31.20 -40.48
N PRO A 708 5.65 31.91 -41.51
CA PRO A 708 4.79 32.31 -42.64
C PRO A 708 4.02 31.16 -43.28
N GLU A 709 2.77 31.40 -43.65
CA GLU A 709 1.92 30.38 -44.23
C GLU A 709 2.48 29.70 -45.47
N THR A 710 3.29 30.44 -46.23
CA THR A 710 4.02 29.93 -47.42
C THR A 710 5.05 28.86 -47.10
N ASP A 711 5.58 28.87 -45.87
CA ASP A 711 6.65 27.98 -45.41
C ASP A 711 6.14 26.88 -44.44
N ARG A 712 4.88 27.01 -44.06
CA ARG A 712 4.21 26.14 -43.08
C ARG A 712 3.32 25.12 -43.80
N ASP A 713 3.47 23.83 -43.40
CA ASP A 713 2.60 22.77 -43.87
C ASP A 713 1.33 22.69 -43.00
N PRO A 714 0.14 22.94 -43.56
CA PRO A 714 -1.13 22.86 -42.81
C PRO A 714 -1.39 21.50 -42.20
N ALA A 715 -0.94 20.40 -42.82
CA ALA A 715 -1.10 19.05 -42.28
C ALA A 715 -0.22 18.81 -41.06
N VAL A 716 0.99 19.38 -41.00
CA VAL A 716 1.88 19.35 -39.82
C VAL A 716 1.25 20.10 -38.65
N LEU A 717 0.63 21.25 -38.90
CA LEU A 717 -0.08 22.01 -37.87
C LEU A 717 -1.29 21.24 -37.34
N ARG A 718 -2.11 20.67 -38.22
CA ARG A 718 -3.25 19.84 -37.84
C ARG A 718 -2.84 18.67 -37.01
N GLU A 719 -1.83 17.90 -37.45
CA GLU A 719 -1.29 16.76 -36.72
C GLU A 719 -0.85 17.18 -35.31
N GLY A 720 -0.09 18.26 -35.18
CA GLY A 720 0.38 18.77 -33.88
C GLY A 720 -0.75 19.16 -32.94
N ILE A 721 -1.76 19.86 -33.43
CA ILE A 721 -2.94 20.29 -32.62
C ILE A 721 -3.78 19.09 -32.20
N GLU A 722 -4.11 18.18 -33.12
CA GLU A 722 -4.91 17.00 -32.81
C GLU A 722 -4.21 16.11 -31.76
N HIS A 723 -2.92 15.86 -31.92
CA HIS A 723 -2.15 15.06 -30.97
C HIS A 723 -1.95 15.78 -29.63
N LEU A 724 -1.74 17.10 -29.62
CA LEU A 724 -1.74 17.89 -28.38
C LEU A 724 -3.00 17.63 -27.56
N LEU A 725 -4.16 17.73 -28.20
CA LEU A 725 -5.46 17.55 -27.51
C LEU A 725 -5.63 16.11 -27.02
N ILE A 726 -5.32 15.12 -27.83
CA ILE A 726 -5.44 13.70 -27.44
C ILE A 726 -4.51 13.36 -26.27
N LEU A 727 -3.25 13.80 -26.32
CA LEU A 727 -2.27 13.55 -25.26
C LEU A 727 -2.64 14.24 -23.94
N LEU A 728 -3.24 15.44 -24.02
CA LEU A 728 -3.67 16.21 -22.84
C LEU A 728 -5.00 15.70 -22.27
N ALA A 729 -5.83 15.03 -23.05
CA ALA A 729 -7.20 14.63 -22.68
C ALA A 729 -7.27 13.83 -21.36
N PRO A 730 -6.40 12.86 -21.05
CA PRO A 730 -6.46 12.18 -19.77
C PRO A 730 -6.20 13.09 -18.56
N PHE A 731 -5.43 14.14 -18.72
CA PHE A 731 -5.06 15.10 -17.67
C PHE A 731 -6.10 16.20 -17.49
N ALA A 732 -6.66 16.69 -18.58
CA ALA A 732 -7.60 17.82 -18.62
C ALA A 732 -8.78 17.50 -19.56
N PRO A 733 -9.70 16.62 -19.10
CA PRO A 733 -10.69 16.03 -19.99
C PRO A 733 -11.73 17.01 -20.53
N HIS A 734 -12.07 18.07 -19.79
CA HIS A 734 -13.13 18.99 -20.20
C HIS A 734 -12.67 20.00 -21.27
N ILE A 735 -11.54 20.67 -21.04
CA ILE A 735 -11.01 21.64 -22.02
C ILE A 735 -10.66 20.94 -23.34
N THR A 736 -10.11 19.75 -23.28
CA THR A 736 -9.74 19.00 -24.49
C THR A 736 -10.96 18.54 -25.28
N GLU A 737 -12.02 18.13 -24.62
CA GLU A 737 -13.29 17.78 -25.27
C GLU A 737 -13.92 18.99 -25.98
N GLU A 738 -13.97 20.16 -25.30
CA GLU A 738 -14.50 21.40 -25.90
C GLU A 738 -13.68 21.84 -27.10
N LEU A 739 -12.35 21.83 -26.99
CA LEU A 739 -11.48 22.21 -28.08
C LEU A 739 -11.57 21.22 -29.26
N TRP A 740 -11.71 19.94 -28.97
CA TRP A 740 -11.90 18.90 -30.00
C TRP A 740 -13.19 19.11 -30.80
N GLU A 741 -14.29 19.35 -30.10
CA GLU A 741 -15.57 19.74 -30.78
C GLU A 741 -15.41 21.05 -31.57
N ALA A 742 -14.76 22.04 -31.00
CA ALA A 742 -14.56 23.35 -31.63
C ALA A 742 -13.71 23.31 -32.91
N THR A 743 -12.81 22.32 -33.05
CA THR A 743 -12.07 22.08 -34.28
C THR A 743 -12.86 21.36 -35.36
N GLY A 744 -14.11 20.96 -35.08
CA GLY A 744 -15.04 20.36 -36.05
C GLY A 744 -15.20 18.83 -35.91
N HIS A 745 -14.57 18.20 -34.95
CA HIS A 745 -14.76 16.76 -34.69
C HIS A 745 -16.12 16.51 -34.05
N ARG A 746 -16.77 15.41 -34.41
CA ARG A 746 -18.13 15.08 -33.96
C ARG A 746 -18.16 14.08 -32.83
N GLU A 747 -17.19 13.14 -32.78
CA GLU A 747 -17.09 12.14 -31.75
C GLU A 747 -16.27 12.64 -30.56
N SER A 748 -16.56 12.12 -29.38
CA SER A 748 -15.79 12.45 -28.17
C SER A 748 -14.30 12.17 -28.34
N ILE A 749 -13.46 13.10 -27.86
CA ILE A 749 -12.01 12.90 -27.82
C ILE A 749 -11.63 11.67 -27.00
N HIS A 750 -12.41 11.34 -25.97
CA HIS A 750 -12.16 10.20 -25.08
C HIS A 750 -12.44 8.84 -25.72
N LYS A 751 -13.08 8.82 -26.89
CA LYS A 751 -13.27 7.63 -27.73
C LYS A 751 -12.22 7.49 -28.84
N GLN A 752 -11.36 8.49 -29.00
CA GLN A 752 -10.30 8.43 -30.01
C GLN A 752 -9.23 7.41 -29.63
N PRO A 753 -8.64 6.72 -30.63
CA PRO A 753 -7.53 5.82 -30.36
C PRO A 753 -6.31 6.62 -29.88
N TRP A 754 -5.59 6.06 -28.94
CA TRP A 754 -4.30 6.63 -28.52
C TRP A 754 -3.31 6.59 -29.69
N PRO A 755 -2.62 7.70 -29.99
CA PRO A 755 -1.77 7.76 -31.15
C PRO A 755 -0.50 6.90 -31.00
N ALA A 756 -0.11 6.23 -32.07
CA ALA A 756 1.22 5.65 -32.20
C ALA A 756 2.18 6.67 -32.79
N TYR A 757 3.38 6.72 -32.28
CA TYR A 757 4.43 7.55 -32.91
C TYR A 757 5.00 6.85 -34.15
N ASP A 758 5.41 7.65 -35.14
CA ASP A 758 6.11 7.16 -36.30
C ASP A 758 7.62 7.06 -36.01
N PRO A 759 8.20 5.85 -36.04
CA PRO A 759 9.64 5.67 -35.82
C PRO A 759 10.52 6.47 -36.81
N GLU A 760 10.07 6.64 -38.05
CA GLU A 760 10.84 7.41 -39.08
C GLU A 760 10.81 8.91 -38.80
N ALA A 761 9.70 9.41 -38.23
CA ALA A 761 9.59 10.82 -37.89
C ALA A 761 10.55 11.28 -36.79
N ILE A 762 10.95 10.38 -35.88
CA ILE A 762 11.83 10.70 -34.76
C ILE A 762 13.32 10.52 -35.05
N VAL A 763 13.66 10.01 -36.21
CA VAL A 763 15.09 9.87 -36.61
C VAL A 763 15.74 11.24 -36.68
N GLU A 764 16.89 11.37 -36.06
CA GLU A 764 17.71 12.59 -36.15
C GLU A 764 18.50 12.59 -37.46
N ASP A 765 18.36 13.67 -38.22
CA ASP A 765 19.22 13.87 -39.38
C ASP A 765 20.62 14.29 -38.95
N GLU A 766 20.71 15.01 -37.85
CA GLU A 766 21.96 15.52 -37.29
C GLU A 766 22.05 15.26 -35.79
N ILE A 767 23.25 14.94 -35.34
CA ILE A 767 23.55 14.71 -33.92
C ILE A 767 24.65 15.65 -33.46
N THR A 768 24.64 16.01 -32.19
CA THR A 768 25.71 16.81 -31.58
C THR A 768 26.83 15.91 -31.04
N ILE A 769 28.00 15.97 -31.61
CA ILE A 769 29.21 15.30 -31.13
C ILE A 769 29.93 16.21 -30.12
N VAL A 770 30.23 15.66 -28.96
CA VAL A 770 31.04 16.33 -27.93
C VAL A 770 32.53 16.14 -28.27
N VAL A 771 33.24 17.22 -28.39
CA VAL A 771 34.73 17.18 -28.61
C VAL A 771 35.41 17.35 -27.26
N GLN A 772 36.23 16.37 -26.93
CA GLN A 772 37.10 16.41 -25.76
C GLN A 772 38.57 16.51 -26.16
N ILE A 773 39.34 17.23 -25.37
CA ILE A 773 40.78 17.23 -25.44
C ILE A 773 41.32 16.78 -24.09
N ASN A 774 42.08 15.68 -24.11
CA ASN A 774 42.56 15.00 -22.90
C ASN A 774 41.42 14.76 -21.85
N GLY A 775 40.27 14.28 -22.33
CA GLY A 775 39.09 13.97 -21.49
C GLY A 775 38.26 15.18 -21.03
N ARG A 776 38.63 16.40 -21.37
CA ARG A 776 37.89 17.63 -21.02
C ARG A 776 37.09 18.14 -22.21
N VAL A 777 35.80 18.38 -22.02
CA VAL A 777 34.90 18.95 -23.04
C VAL A 777 35.43 20.34 -23.48
N ARG A 778 35.57 20.54 -24.79
CA ARG A 778 36.08 21.80 -25.38
C ARG A 778 35.16 22.39 -26.44
N GLU A 779 34.43 21.55 -27.17
CA GLU A 779 33.57 21.97 -28.26
C GLU A 779 32.38 21.01 -28.43
N ARG A 780 31.36 21.45 -29.14
CA ARG A 780 30.26 20.65 -29.61
C ARG A 780 30.03 20.89 -31.08
N VAL A 781 30.02 19.83 -31.88
CA VAL A 781 29.94 19.89 -33.34
C VAL A 781 28.69 19.16 -33.82
N LEU A 782 27.89 19.79 -34.65
CA LEU A 782 26.72 19.18 -35.26
C LEU A 782 27.19 18.40 -36.51
N VAL A 783 26.80 17.13 -36.60
CA VAL A 783 27.20 16.22 -37.67
C VAL A 783 26.01 15.36 -38.11
N PRO A 784 25.97 14.85 -39.36
CA PRO A 784 24.90 13.91 -39.76
C PRO A 784 24.83 12.68 -38.86
N ALA A 785 23.64 12.23 -38.54
CA ALA A 785 23.41 11.13 -37.59
C ALA A 785 24.02 9.78 -38.04
N GLY A 786 24.12 9.57 -39.36
CA GLY A 786 24.74 8.38 -39.97
C GLY A 786 26.24 8.47 -40.15
N ILE A 787 26.92 9.48 -39.56
CA ILE A 787 28.35 9.70 -39.75
C ILE A 787 29.20 8.54 -39.22
N THR A 788 30.17 8.09 -40.03
CA THR A 788 31.08 7.03 -39.59
C THR A 788 32.14 7.55 -38.62
N PRO A 789 32.77 6.70 -37.82
CA PRO A 789 33.83 7.11 -36.90
C PRO A 789 34.98 7.84 -37.59
N ALA A 790 35.32 7.42 -38.78
CA ALA A 790 36.39 8.07 -39.59
C ALA A 790 35.99 9.49 -40.01
N GLN A 791 34.76 9.65 -40.51
CA GLN A 791 34.21 10.97 -40.86
C GLN A 791 34.06 11.88 -39.64
N MET A 792 33.67 11.33 -38.46
CA MET A 792 33.61 12.09 -37.21
C MET A 792 34.98 12.70 -36.87
N GLN A 793 36.06 11.93 -37.01
CA GLN A 793 37.44 12.45 -36.79
C GLN A 793 37.77 13.57 -37.74
N GLU A 794 37.47 13.41 -39.02
CA GLU A 794 37.76 14.40 -40.05
C GLU A 794 37.01 15.70 -39.79
N VAL A 795 35.71 15.65 -39.57
CA VAL A 795 34.85 16.81 -39.30
C VAL A 795 35.29 17.56 -38.04
N VAL A 796 35.59 16.81 -36.97
CA VAL A 796 36.03 17.41 -35.70
C VAL A 796 37.39 18.07 -35.82
N LEU A 797 38.35 17.44 -36.49
CA LEU A 797 39.68 18.02 -36.69
C LEU A 797 39.66 19.24 -37.63
N ALA A 798 38.68 19.33 -38.51
CA ALA A 798 38.51 20.49 -39.40
C ALA A 798 37.86 21.70 -38.70
N GLN A 799 37.34 21.56 -37.51
CA GLN A 799 36.71 22.67 -36.77
C GLN A 799 37.75 23.75 -36.40
N PRO A 800 37.54 25.03 -36.74
CA PRO A 800 38.51 26.09 -36.46
C PRO A 800 38.89 26.22 -34.98
N ARG A 801 37.95 26.02 -34.09
CA ARG A 801 38.16 26.08 -32.64
C ARG A 801 38.97 24.90 -32.12
N VAL A 802 38.72 23.71 -32.67
CA VAL A 802 39.52 22.52 -32.35
C VAL A 802 40.95 22.68 -32.83
N GLN A 803 41.14 23.17 -34.07
CA GLN A 803 42.47 23.45 -34.63
C GLN A 803 43.27 24.40 -33.75
N LYS A 804 42.66 25.50 -33.27
CA LYS A 804 43.31 26.43 -32.31
C LYS A 804 43.71 25.77 -30.99
N LEU A 805 42.91 24.84 -30.49
CA LEU A 805 43.16 24.19 -29.22
C LEU A 805 44.25 23.12 -29.28
N VAL A 806 44.54 22.59 -30.48
CA VAL A 806 45.59 21.60 -30.72
C VAL A 806 46.83 22.21 -31.37
N GLU A 807 46.80 23.51 -31.73
CA GLU A 807 47.93 24.24 -32.35
C GLU A 807 49.15 24.17 -31.43
N GLY A 808 50.29 23.77 -32.01
CA GLY A 808 51.57 23.61 -31.30
C GLY A 808 51.63 22.36 -30.38
N LYS A 809 50.64 21.47 -30.42
CA LYS A 809 50.63 20.20 -29.67
C LYS A 809 50.72 19.02 -30.61
N GLN A 810 51.35 17.95 -30.16
CA GLN A 810 51.39 16.69 -30.91
C GLN A 810 50.10 15.89 -30.61
N ILE A 811 49.27 15.61 -31.63
CA ILE A 811 48.13 14.71 -31.51
C ILE A 811 48.68 13.28 -31.41
N VAL A 812 48.44 12.64 -30.27
CA VAL A 812 48.86 11.26 -29.98
C VAL A 812 47.85 10.27 -30.51
N LYS A 813 46.54 10.56 -30.25
CA LYS A 813 45.45 9.68 -30.66
C LYS A 813 44.15 10.45 -30.76
N VAL A 814 43.28 10.06 -31.71
CA VAL A 814 41.91 10.52 -31.82
C VAL A 814 40.98 9.32 -31.60
N ILE A 815 40.10 9.42 -30.65
CA ILE A 815 39.22 8.32 -30.23
C ILE A 815 37.75 8.72 -30.47
N PRO A 816 37.16 8.30 -31.60
CA PRO A 816 35.74 8.53 -31.83
C PRO A 816 34.92 7.48 -31.10
N VAL A 817 33.87 7.93 -30.41
CA VAL A 817 32.81 7.09 -29.87
C VAL A 817 31.55 7.33 -30.71
N PRO A 818 31.11 6.35 -31.50
CA PRO A 818 30.02 6.55 -32.45
C PRO A 818 28.78 7.19 -31.80
N GLY A 819 28.28 8.25 -32.44
CA GLY A 819 27.09 8.96 -32.01
C GLY A 819 27.19 9.78 -30.70
N LYS A 820 28.38 9.88 -30.09
CA LYS A 820 28.51 10.51 -28.76
C LYS A 820 29.61 11.58 -28.70
N LEU A 821 30.85 11.19 -28.90
CA LEU A 821 31.98 12.10 -28.71
C LEU A 821 33.21 11.70 -29.53
N VAL A 822 34.10 12.67 -29.67
CA VAL A 822 35.48 12.44 -30.13
C VAL A 822 36.45 12.99 -29.08
N ASN A 823 37.32 12.14 -28.55
CA ASN A 823 38.35 12.56 -27.61
C ASN A 823 39.72 12.64 -28.34
N ILE A 824 40.33 13.82 -28.35
CA ILE A 824 41.64 14.07 -28.93
C ILE A 824 42.65 14.06 -27.78
N VAL A 825 43.60 13.13 -27.85
CA VAL A 825 44.68 13.04 -26.88
C VAL A 825 45.88 13.79 -27.47
N VAL A 826 46.34 14.84 -26.79
CA VAL A 826 47.49 15.66 -27.19
C VAL A 826 48.54 15.67 -26.10
N LYS A 827 49.80 15.80 -26.53
CA LYS A 827 50.98 16.07 -25.69
C LYS A 827 51.50 17.46 -25.95
#